data_4e606e5d4ac0f6978762db9ffbe45d1b
#
_entry.id   4e606e5d4ac0f6978762db9ffbe45d1b
#
_cell.length_a   1.000
_cell.length_b   1.000
_cell.length_c   1.000
_cell.angle_alpha   90.00
_cell.angle_beta   90.00
_cell.angle_gamma   90.00
#
_symmetry.space_group_name_H-M   'P 1'
#
loop_
_entity.id
_entity.type
_entity.pdbx_description
1 polymer ?
#
loop_
_entity_poly.entity_id
_entity_poly.type
_entity_poly.pdbx_seq_one_letter_code
_entity_poly.pdbx_strand_id
1 'polypeptide(L)'
;MRILVVADVSPVIVRGGGERVVAEQAARLHRAGHRVRIVCRTPDGERDGALVHRAIPVHHFPVTRRSLPAFVRTSVSGARRAVADELEAHGADLLHLHQPLSALGALTSRAGRQLPSLYTFHSPAPLEFWWRQGTTRRHRRGMLGSAGAALLWLLERASLARATRIHVLSDFSASLLWKLYRIGGDRVVRIPGGVDLERFHPADQAAARRRLGLAPGRPIVFTLRNLEPRMGLDRLLAALDRVRRRVPDVLLLIGGAGPLRGALQSQAAALDLGRHVTFLGYVAEGELPTYYQAADVFLLPTRELEGFGLVTLEALACGTPVLGTPVGATPELLRALAPSLVFRDASAEAMADGLESFLDDRARRPESLASLREACRRHCEAHFGWETSVARLTDALDELRSSACPACGAGTEADAPCLGRAWRRCVRCGTGVQFPIPARTDLRRHYETAYPASFSPRRADQARQELFSAILDHAEPQPRGACLLDAGAAGGHLMAAALRRGWRVMGLDIAYEACVTAHKATGAPTVQADAGALPIRPAAADVLTFVNVLDHLGDPAVALQETARVLAPGGRLVVRVPNGAFHRRLAHLFGGRPIGGHTPVLHVVAFTPRGLATAVGRAGLRVLSLRNSPLAARTPGAFGARLLPRLLGLAATLVAAVSGGAWLIGPSLELHARRPGTRPEVGAAP
;
A
#
# COMPACT_ATOMS: atom_id res chain seq x y z
N MET A 1 7.83 0.28 -9.59
CA MET A 1 7.87 0.05 -8.12
C MET A 1 8.27 -1.37 -7.80
N ARG A 2 8.88 -1.58 -6.61
CA ARG A 2 9.07 -2.91 -5.99
C ARG A 2 7.91 -3.14 -5.04
N ILE A 3 7.06 -4.11 -5.32
CA ILE A 3 5.84 -4.39 -4.57
C ILE A 3 5.98 -5.76 -3.91
N LEU A 4 5.87 -5.82 -2.58
CA LEU A 4 5.76 -7.08 -1.86
C LEU A 4 4.29 -7.36 -1.54
N VAL A 5 3.72 -8.35 -2.23
CA VAL A 5 2.37 -8.85 -1.96
C VAL A 5 2.44 -9.86 -0.83
N VAL A 6 1.59 -9.71 0.18
CA VAL A 6 1.54 -10.61 1.35
C VAL A 6 0.11 -11.10 1.53
N ALA A 7 -0.09 -12.42 1.48
CA ALA A 7 -1.42 -13.02 1.51
C ALA A 7 -1.51 -14.25 2.43
N ASP A 8 -2.72 -14.51 2.95
CA ASP A 8 -3.03 -15.75 3.65
C ASP A 8 -3.27 -16.93 2.68
N VAL A 9 -3.51 -16.63 1.41
CA VAL A 9 -3.78 -17.61 0.34
C VAL A 9 -2.70 -17.55 -0.71
N SER A 10 -2.45 -18.67 -1.39
CA SER A 10 -1.47 -18.74 -2.48
C SER A 10 -2.13 -18.49 -3.83
N PRO A 11 -1.53 -17.70 -4.72
CA PRO A 11 -2.00 -17.51 -6.09
C PRO A 11 -1.77 -18.74 -7.00
N VAL A 12 -0.98 -19.69 -6.53
CA VAL A 12 -0.64 -20.91 -7.32
C VAL A 12 -1.84 -21.84 -7.47
N ILE A 13 -2.67 -21.93 -6.42
CA ILE A 13 -3.88 -22.76 -6.41
C ILE A 13 -5.10 -21.86 -6.18
N VAL A 14 -5.82 -21.58 -7.24
CA VAL A 14 -7.04 -20.76 -7.20
C VAL A 14 -8.25 -21.61 -6.87
N ARG A 15 -8.77 -21.50 -5.65
CA ARG A 15 -9.98 -22.21 -5.18
C ARG A 15 -11.16 -21.26 -4.95
N GLY A 16 -10.95 -19.97 -4.92
CA GLY A 16 -11.98 -18.97 -4.64
C GLY A 16 -11.63 -17.58 -5.14
N GLY A 17 -12.52 -16.62 -4.83
CA GLY A 17 -12.36 -15.23 -5.29
C GLY A 17 -11.13 -14.51 -4.72
N GLY A 18 -10.76 -14.81 -3.47
CA GLY A 18 -9.60 -14.18 -2.82
C GLY A 18 -8.28 -14.54 -3.51
N GLU A 19 -8.05 -15.83 -3.80
CA GLU A 19 -6.89 -16.33 -4.52
C GLU A 19 -6.82 -15.73 -5.93
N ARG A 20 -7.99 -15.65 -6.60
CA ARG A 20 -8.09 -15.06 -7.94
C ARG A 20 -7.70 -13.58 -7.94
N VAL A 21 -8.18 -12.80 -6.99
CA VAL A 21 -7.81 -11.38 -6.88
C VAL A 21 -6.30 -11.21 -6.68
N VAL A 22 -5.69 -11.97 -5.77
CA VAL A 22 -4.24 -11.94 -5.54
C VAL A 22 -3.48 -12.29 -6.82
N ALA A 23 -3.85 -13.40 -7.49
CA ALA A 23 -3.19 -13.87 -8.70
C ALA A 23 -3.29 -12.86 -9.85
N GLU A 24 -4.50 -12.34 -10.11
CA GLU A 24 -4.75 -11.44 -11.22
C GLU A 24 -4.14 -10.04 -11.01
N GLN A 25 -4.24 -9.49 -9.81
CA GLN A 25 -3.61 -8.20 -9.49
C GLN A 25 -2.08 -8.30 -9.54
N ALA A 26 -1.48 -9.33 -8.95
CA ALA A 26 -0.03 -9.52 -8.96
C ALA A 26 0.51 -9.70 -10.39
N ALA A 27 -0.14 -10.57 -11.21
CA ALA A 27 0.29 -10.84 -12.57
C ALA A 27 0.20 -9.60 -13.48
N ARG A 28 -0.84 -8.78 -13.33
CA ARG A 28 -1.01 -7.58 -14.14
C ARG A 28 -0.12 -6.42 -13.68
N LEU A 29 0.10 -6.25 -12.38
CA LEU A 29 1.11 -5.32 -11.87
C LEU A 29 2.50 -5.69 -12.38
N HIS A 30 2.83 -6.99 -12.44
CA HIS A 30 4.09 -7.46 -13.00
C HIS A 30 4.19 -7.14 -14.51
N ARG A 31 3.14 -7.42 -15.30
CA ARG A 31 3.09 -7.06 -16.73
C ARG A 31 3.15 -5.54 -16.98
N ALA A 32 2.65 -4.73 -16.06
CA ALA A 32 2.78 -3.26 -16.10
C ALA A 32 4.19 -2.76 -15.75
N GLY A 33 5.19 -3.66 -15.60
CA GLY A 33 6.59 -3.31 -15.38
C GLY A 33 6.97 -3.11 -13.91
N HIS A 34 6.09 -3.45 -12.96
CA HIS A 34 6.44 -3.44 -11.54
C HIS A 34 7.22 -4.71 -11.16
N ARG A 35 8.19 -4.59 -10.24
CA ARG A 35 8.87 -5.74 -9.65
C ARG A 35 8.01 -6.29 -8.51
N VAL A 36 7.23 -7.34 -8.80
CA VAL A 36 6.32 -7.95 -7.84
C VAL A 36 6.95 -9.22 -7.28
N ARG A 37 6.85 -9.41 -5.97
CA ARG A 37 7.17 -10.64 -5.24
C ARG A 37 6.02 -10.97 -4.30
N ILE A 38 5.82 -12.25 -3.99
CA ILE A 38 4.68 -12.70 -3.17
C ILE A 38 5.19 -13.51 -1.99
N VAL A 39 4.69 -13.22 -0.80
CA VAL A 39 4.84 -14.03 0.42
C VAL A 39 3.47 -14.54 0.81
N CYS A 40 3.29 -15.84 0.90
CA CYS A 40 2.02 -16.44 1.27
C CYS A 40 2.18 -17.76 2.02
N ARG A 41 1.08 -18.22 2.66
CA ARG A 41 1.08 -19.51 3.34
C ARG A 41 1.19 -20.66 2.32
N THR A 42 1.91 -21.72 2.70
CA THR A 42 1.96 -22.96 1.93
C THR A 42 0.56 -23.56 1.83
N PRO A 43 0.04 -23.81 0.61
CA PRO A 43 -1.20 -24.57 0.42
C PRO A 43 -1.05 -26.03 0.87
N ASP A 44 -2.18 -26.70 1.15
CA ASP A 44 -2.18 -28.12 1.45
C ASP A 44 -1.68 -28.94 0.23
N GLY A 45 -0.70 -29.79 0.47
CA GLY A 45 -0.08 -30.64 -0.56
C GLY A 45 1.07 -29.99 -1.31
N GLU A 46 1.37 -28.71 -1.05
CA GLU A 46 2.49 -27.98 -1.64
C GLU A 46 3.71 -27.94 -0.73
N ARG A 47 4.86 -27.58 -1.29
CA ARG A 47 6.13 -27.45 -0.56
C ARG A 47 6.35 -26.04 -0.04
N ASP A 48 7.01 -25.95 1.10
CA ASP A 48 7.53 -24.69 1.63
C ASP A 48 8.70 -24.18 0.79
N GLY A 49 8.93 -22.86 0.85
CA GLY A 49 10.08 -22.21 0.23
C GLY A 49 9.76 -21.41 -1.02
N ALA A 50 10.81 -21.09 -1.78
CA ALA A 50 10.71 -20.23 -2.96
C ALA A 50 10.35 -21.02 -4.22
N LEU A 51 9.44 -20.47 -5.01
CA LEU A 51 9.06 -20.96 -6.34
C LEU A 51 8.76 -19.78 -7.28
N VAL A 52 8.54 -20.04 -8.55
CA VAL A 52 8.13 -19.02 -9.52
C VAL A 52 6.77 -19.41 -10.12
N HIS A 53 5.82 -18.49 -10.06
CA HIS A 53 4.49 -18.64 -10.65
C HIS A 53 4.19 -17.46 -11.58
N ARG A 54 3.87 -17.71 -12.87
CA ARG A 54 3.62 -16.66 -13.88
C ARG A 54 4.73 -15.59 -13.93
N ALA A 55 5.99 -16.02 -13.89
CA ALA A 55 7.21 -15.17 -13.82
C ALA A 55 7.36 -14.35 -12.53
N ILE A 56 6.52 -14.55 -11.51
CA ILE A 56 6.60 -13.85 -10.23
C ILE A 56 7.21 -14.79 -9.18
N PRO A 57 8.26 -14.36 -8.45
CA PRO A 57 8.78 -15.11 -7.32
C PRO A 57 7.75 -15.18 -6.18
N VAL A 58 7.49 -16.39 -5.70
CA VAL A 58 6.57 -16.67 -4.59
C VAL A 58 7.33 -17.39 -3.49
N HIS A 59 7.21 -16.90 -2.28
CA HIS A 59 7.79 -17.53 -1.09
C HIS A 59 6.66 -18.11 -0.23
N HIS A 60 6.60 -19.44 -0.14
CA HIS A 60 5.67 -20.18 0.72
C HIS A 60 6.26 -20.36 2.11
N PHE A 61 5.50 -20.00 3.16
CA PHE A 61 5.88 -20.26 4.55
C PHE A 61 4.92 -21.24 5.23
N PRO A 62 5.45 -22.16 6.09
CA PRO A 62 4.67 -23.21 6.73
C PRO A 62 3.73 -22.69 7.81
N VAL A 63 2.58 -23.38 7.96
CA VAL A 63 1.61 -23.15 9.03
C VAL A 63 1.16 -24.46 9.67
N THR A 64 0.87 -24.43 10.99
CA THR A 64 0.34 -25.57 11.72
C THR A 64 -1.17 -25.45 11.86
N ARG A 65 -1.93 -26.47 11.42
CA ARG A 65 -3.40 -26.50 11.44
C ARG A 65 -4.02 -27.35 12.54
N ARG A 66 -3.23 -27.74 13.55
CA ARG A 66 -3.69 -28.62 14.66
C ARG A 66 -4.75 -27.97 15.55
N SER A 67 -4.71 -26.66 15.72
CA SER A 67 -5.70 -25.89 16.48
C SER A 67 -5.74 -24.44 15.99
N LEU A 68 -6.86 -23.72 16.25
CA LEU A 68 -6.97 -22.31 15.88
C LEU A 68 -5.85 -21.42 16.48
N PRO A 69 -5.50 -21.52 17.78
CA PRO A 69 -4.38 -20.74 18.33
C PRO A 69 -3.03 -21.06 17.68
N ALA A 70 -2.74 -22.34 17.41
CA ALA A 70 -1.50 -22.73 16.73
C ALA A 70 -1.46 -22.23 15.29
N PHE A 71 -2.59 -22.31 14.57
CA PHE A 71 -2.73 -21.78 13.22
C PHE A 71 -2.51 -20.26 13.17
N VAL A 72 -3.16 -19.50 14.05
CA VAL A 72 -2.98 -18.05 14.15
C VAL A 72 -1.53 -17.69 14.45
N ARG A 73 -0.95 -18.32 15.48
CA ARG A 73 0.44 -18.06 15.89
C ARG A 73 1.42 -18.33 14.76
N THR A 74 1.32 -19.50 14.09
CA THR A 74 2.26 -19.88 13.02
C THR A 74 2.03 -19.06 11.75
N SER A 75 0.80 -18.66 11.42
CA SER A 75 0.51 -17.76 10.31
C SER A 75 1.14 -16.37 10.54
N VAL A 76 0.95 -15.77 11.70
CA VAL A 76 1.50 -14.43 12.00
C VAL A 76 3.03 -14.47 12.12
N SER A 77 3.59 -15.45 12.84
CA SER A 77 5.04 -15.55 13.04
C SER A 77 5.78 -15.98 11.76
N GLY A 78 5.19 -16.87 10.97
CA GLY A 78 5.71 -17.28 9.66
C GLY A 78 5.76 -16.12 8.67
N ALA A 79 4.64 -15.42 8.50
CA ALA A 79 4.60 -14.24 7.65
C ALA A 79 5.59 -13.15 8.10
N ARG A 80 5.73 -12.93 9.43
CA ARG A 80 6.68 -11.95 9.96
C ARG A 80 8.12 -12.26 9.59
N ARG A 81 8.54 -13.54 9.66
CA ARG A 81 9.89 -13.98 9.26
C ARG A 81 10.05 -13.88 7.76
N ALA A 82 9.19 -14.53 6.97
CA ALA A 82 9.30 -14.54 5.52
C ALA A 82 9.30 -13.14 4.90
N VAL A 83 8.49 -12.22 5.43
CA VAL A 83 8.50 -10.81 5.01
C VAL A 83 9.82 -10.11 5.41
N ALA A 84 10.39 -10.40 6.59
CA ALA A 84 11.66 -9.81 6.98
C ALA A 84 12.79 -10.29 6.05
N ASP A 85 12.85 -11.58 5.77
CA ASP A 85 13.85 -12.21 4.90
C ASP A 85 13.75 -11.66 3.45
N GLU A 86 12.54 -11.55 2.90
CA GLU A 86 12.31 -10.97 1.57
C GLU A 86 12.67 -9.48 1.50
N LEU A 87 12.38 -8.72 2.54
CA LEU A 87 12.72 -7.29 2.58
C LEU A 87 14.22 -7.06 2.77
N GLU A 88 14.91 -7.93 3.49
CA GLU A 88 16.37 -7.88 3.66
C GLU A 88 17.08 -8.22 2.35
N ALA A 89 16.64 -9.28 1.66
CA ALA A 89 17.27 -9.76 0.43
C ALA A 89 16.98 -8.87 -0.79
N HIS A 90 15.75 -8.35 -0.92
CA HIS A 90 15.29 -7.73 -2.17
C HIS A 90 14.74 -6.32 -1.99
N GLY A 91 14.38 -5.91 -0.76
CA GLY A 91 13.71 -4.66 -0.47
C GLY A 91 12.31 -4.56 -1.10
N ALA A 92 11.55 -3.57 -0.69
CA ALA A 92 10.30 -3.18 -1.34
C ALA A 92 10.05 -1.68 -1.13
N ASP A 93 9.25 -1.09 -2.02
CA ASP A 93 8.83 0.32 -1.92
C ASP A 93 7.52 0.42 -1.13
N LEU A 94 6.68 -0.63 -1.18
CA LEU A 94 5.42 -0.73 -0.45
C LEU A 94 4.99 -2.20 -0.25
N LEU A 95 4.02 -2.39 0.66
CA LEU A 95 3.36 -3.67 0.90
C LEU A 95 1.94 -3.65 0.33
N HIS A 96 1.57 -4.69 -0.44
CA HIS A 96 0.20 -4.96 -0.83
C HIS A 96 -0.30 -6.19 -0.06
N LEU A 97 -1.21 -5.97 0.88
CA LEU A 97 -1.61 -6.94 1.90
C LEU A 97 -3.00 -7.52 1.58
N HIS A 98 -3.12 -8.82 1.72
CA HIS A 98 -4.39 -9.52 1.58
C HIS A 98 -4.61 -10.43 2.80
N GLN A 99 -5.80 -10.37 3.38
CA GLN A 99 -6.25 -11.13 4.55
C GLN A 99 -5.45 -10.84 5.85
N PRO A 100 -6.03 -11.07 7.03
CA PRO A 100 -5.56 -10.45 8.27
C PRO A 100 -4.30 -11.04 8.89
N LEU A 101 -4.09 -12.38 8.82
CA LEU A 101 -3.04 -13.00 9.63
C LEU A 101 -1.64 -12.73 9.07
N SER A 102 -1.45 -12.93 7.76
CA SER A 102 -0.20 -12.61 7.09
C SER A 102 0.06 -11.10 7.07
N ALA A 103 -0.99 -10.29 6.89
CA ALA A 103 -0.89 -8.84 6.99
C ALA A 103 -0.41 -8.38 8.38
N LEU A 104 -0.93 -8.97 9.46
CA LEU A 104 -0.48 -8.66 10.81
C LEU A 104 1.00 -9.03 11.00
N GLY A 105 1.41 -10.19 10.48
CA GLY A 105 2.81 -10.61 10.48
C GLY A 105 3.72 -9.60 9.80
N ALA A 106 3.38 -9.18 8.58
CA ALA A 106 4.09 -8.17 7.81
C ALA A 106 4.18 -6.82 8.55
N LEU A 107 3.04 -6.30 9.03
CA LEU A 107 2.93 -5.00 9.69
C LEU A 107 3.53 -4.96 11.09
N THR A 108 3.85 -6.10 11.68
CA THR A 108 4.57 -6.21 12.97
C THR A 108 6.05 -6.55 12.81
N SER A 109 6.53 -6.90 11.61
CA SER A 109 7.95 -7.04 11.33
C SER A 109 8.67 -5.69 11.41
N ARG A 110 9.97 -5.70 11.80
CA ARG A 110 10.76 -4.45 11.94
C ARG A 110 10.85 -3.69 10.62
N ALA A 111 11.07 -4.37 9.52
CA ALA A 111 11.17 -3.76 8.20
C ALA A 111 9.78 -3.40 7.62
N GLY A 112 8.83 -4.34 7.63
CA GLY A 112 7.51 -4.12 7.01
C GLY A 112 6.69 -2.99 7.62
N ARG A 113 6.78 -2.78 8.96
CA ARG A 113 6.11 -1.64 9.61
C ARG A 113 6.65 -0.27 9.17
N GLN A 114 7.75 -0.22 8.42
CA GLN A 114 8.35 1.03 7.94
C GLN A 114 7.89 1.39 6.54
N LEU A 115 7.24 0.45 5.84
CA LEU A 115 6.76 0.65 4.48
C LEU A 115 5.30 1.13 4.47
N PRO A 116 4.92 1.95 3.48
CA PRO A 116 3.52 2.21 3.21
C PRO A 116 2.83 0.91 2.79
N SER A 117 1.56 0.76 3.15
CA SER A 117 0.83 -0.48 2.90
C SER A 117 -0.59 -0.25 2.44
N LEU A 118 -1.00 -0.97 1.40
CA LEU A 118 -2.38 -1.08 0.95
C LEU A 118 -2.93 -2.43 1.39
N TYR A 119 -4.01 -2.43 2.18
CA TYR A 119 -4.69 -3.66 2.59
C TYR A 119 -5.94 -3.86 1.73
N THR A 120 -5.99 -4.94 0.94
CA THR A 120 -7.20 -5.34 0.21
C THR A 120 -8.12 -6.14 1.10
N PHE A 121 -9.27 -5.54 1.44
CA PHE A 121 -10.29 -6.14 2.27
C PHE A 121 -11.28 -6.92 1.39
N HIS A 122 -11.24 -8.25 1.45
CA HIS A 122 -12.10 -9.13 0.66
C HIS A 122 -13.45 -9.36 1.33
N SER A 123 -13.42 -9.78 2.58
CA SER A 123 -14.57 -10.05 3.45
C SER A 123 -14.12 -10.11 4.90
N PRO A 124 -14.99 -9.84 5.88
CA PRO A 124 -14.62 -9.93 7.29
C PRO A 124 -14.31 -11.38 7.71
N ALA A 125 -13.07 -11.64 8.09
CA ALA A 125 -12.62 -12.96 8.53
C ALA A 125 -13.45 -13.54 9.71
N PRO A 126 -13.88 -12.76 10.73
CA PRO A 126 -14.74 -13.25 11.80
C PRO A 126 -16.11 -13.72 11.31
N LEU A 127 -16.70 -13.05 10.31
CA LEU A 127 -17.98 -13.46 9.73
C LEU A 127 -17.85 -14.72 8.90
N GLU A 128 -16.82 -14.85 8.08
CA GLU A 128 -16.55 -16.08 7.34
C GLU A 128 -16.32 -17.29 8.25
N PHE A 129 -15.52 -17.10 9.31
CA PHE A 129 -15.27 -18.11 10.31
C PHE A 129 -16.57 -18.54 11.02
N TRP A 130 -17.39 -17.57 11.44
CA TRP A 130 -18.65 -17.84 12.10
C TRP A 130 -19.63 -18.61 11.21
N TRP A 131 -19.75 -18.25 9.93
CA TRP A 131 -20.59 -18.95 8.97
C TRP A 131 -20.12 -20.39 8.68
N ARG A 132 -18.81 -20.62 8.62
CA ARG A 132 -18.28 -21.98 8.43
C ARG A 132 -18.57 -22.90 9.61
N GLN A 133 -18.68 -22.38 10.81
CA GLN A 133 -19.06 -23.17 12.00
C GLN A 133 -20.56 -23.37 12.18
N GLY A 134 -21.40 -22.61 11.48
CA GLY A 134 -22.81 -22.41 11.76
C GLY A 134 -23.79 -23.46 11.26
N THR A 135 -23.37 -24.70 10.94
CA THR A 135 -24.30 -25.77 10.47
C THR A 135 -25.02 -26.51 11.61
N THR A 136 -24.77 -26.22 12.87
CA THR A 136 -25.41 -26.87 13.99
C THR A 136 -26.39 -25.94 14.74
N ARG A 137 -27.56 -26.44 15.12
CA ARG A 137 -28.69 -25.78 15.79
C ARG A 137 -28.39 -24.90 17.06
N ARG A 138 -27.11 -24.73 17.42
CA ARG A 138 -26.68 -23.98 18.63
C ARG A 138 -26.39 -22.48 18.42
N HIS A 139 -26.66 -21.91 17.27
CA HIS A 139 -26.19 -20.55 16.88
C HIS A 139 -27.16 -19.40 17.19
N ARG A 140 -27.84 -19.39 18.34
CA ARG A 140 -28.52 -18.19 18.88
C ARG A 140 -27.57 -17.21 19.61
N ARG A 141 -26.29 -17.53 19.75
CA ARG A 141 -25.29 -16.61 20.29
C ARG A 141 -24.66 -15.82 19.15
N GLY A 142 -24.74 -14.48 19.22
CA GLY A 142 -24.17 -13.60 18.20
C GLY A 142 -22.68 -13.87 17.92
N MET A 143 -22.16 -13.30 16.83
CA MET A 143 -20.77 -13.46 16.33
C MET A 143 -19.71 -13.37 17.46
N LEU A 144 -19.88 -12.43 18.41
CA LEU A 144 -18.97 -12.24 19.54
C LEU A 144 -19.09 -13.34 20.61
N GLY A 145 -20.12 -14.18 20.56
CA GLY A 145 -20.26 -15.35 21.44
C GLY A 145 -19.35 -16.53 21.05
N SER A 146 -18.69 -16.47 19.88
CA SER A 146 -17.65 -17.42 19.46
C SER A 146 -16.27 -16.82 19.76
N ALA A 147 -15.53 -17.42 20.69
CA ALA A 147 -14.18 -16.99 21.06
C ALA A 147 -13.23 -16.92 19.83
N GLY A 148 -13.40 -17.83 18.86
CA GLY A 148 -12.64 -17.82 17.63
C GLY A 148 -12.95 -16.62 16.72
N ALA A 149 -14.22 -16.28 16.56
CA ALA A 149 -14.64 -15.12 15.78
C ALA A 149 -14.20 -13.80 16.45
N ALA A 150 -14.29 -13.71 17.78
CA ALA A 150 -13.81 -12.56 18.53
C ALA A 150 -12.27 -12.38 18.40
N LEU A 151 -11.51 -13.48 18.48
CA LEU A 151 -10.07 -13.45 18.23
C LEU A 151 -9.74 -12.96 16.82
N LEU A 152 -10.40 -13.49 15.80
CA LEU A 152 -10.18 -13.07 14.41
C LEU A 152 -10.56 -11.60 14.20
N TRP A 153 -11.65 -11.13 14.84
CA TRP A 153 -12.03 -9.72 14.81
C TRP A 153 -10.94 -8.81 15.39
N LEU A 154 -10.35 -9.18 16.53
CA LEU A 154 -9.25 -8.43 17.15
C LEU A 154 -8.01 -8.37 16.23
N LEU A 155 -7.64 -9.51 15.63
CA LEU A 155 -6.48 -9.61 14.76
C LEU A 155 -6.68 -8.82 13.45
N GLU A 156 -7.86 -8.92 12.83
CA GLU A 156 -8.19 -8.16 11.63
C GLU A 156 -8.26 -6.66 11.92
N ARG A 157 -8.90 -6.26 13.02
CA ARG A 157 -8.87 -4.86 13.48
C ARG A 157 -7.45 -4.35 13.68
N ALA A 158 -6.57 -5.18 14.27
CA ALA A 158 -5.16 -4.82 14.48
C ALA A 158 -4.39 -4.64 13.17
N SER A 159 -4.68 -5.46 12.16
CA SER A 159 -4.09 -5.35 10.81
C SER A 159 -4.58 -4.11 10.08
N LEU A 160 -5.90 -3.91 10.05
CA LEU A 160 -6.55 -2.76 9.42
C LEU A 160 -6.12 -1.42 10.05
N ALA A 161 -5.99 -1.38 11.40
CA ALA A 161 -5.54 -0.18 12.09
C ALA A 161 -4.11 0.23 11.74
N ARG A 162 -3.25 -0.74 11.41
CA ARG A 162 -1.83 -0.52 11.06
C ARG A 162 -1.59 -0.27 9.57
N ALA A 163 -2.49 -0.72 8.70
CA ALA A 163 -2.40 -0.46 7.27
C ALA A 163 -2.50 1.05 6.97
N THR A 164 -1.76 1.53 5.98
CA THR A 164 -1.78 2.94 5.60
C THR A 164 -3.09 3.30 4.90
N ARG A 165 -3.51 2.51 3.91
CA ARG A 165 -4.81 2.63 3.21
C ARG A 165 -5.45 1.24 3.08
N ILE A 166 -6.75 1.23 2.84
CA ILE A 166 -7.54 0.02 2.69
C ILE A 166 -8.26 0.08 1.35
N HIS A 167 -8.06 -0.93 0.53
CA HIS A 167 -8.75 -1.14 -0.73
C HIS A 167 -9.95 -2.05 -0.51
N VAL A 168 -11.09 -1.66 -1.07
CA VAL A 168 -12.33 -2.44 -1.09
C VAL A 168 -12.84 -2.58 -2.52
N LEU A 169 -13.50 -3.71 -2.81
CA LEU A 169 -13.99 -4.03 -4.14
C LEU A 169 -15.41 -3.46 -4.39
N SER A 170 -16.15 -3.08 -3.34
CA SER A 170 -17.56 -2.70 -3.41
C SER A 170 -17.94 -1.70 -2.32
N ASP A 171 -19.06 -0.98 -2.50
CA ASP A 171 -19.64 -0.13 -1.47
C ASP A 171 -20.16 -0.94 -0.28
N PHE A 172 -20.64 -2.16 -0.55
CA PHE A 172 -21.00 -3.12 0.51
C PHE A 172 -19.80 -3.42 1.42
N SER A 173 -18.64 -3.74 0.84
CA SER A 173 -17.41 -3.98 1.61
C SER A 173 -16.97 -2.75 2.41
N ALA A 174 -17.08 -1.54 1.84
CA ALA A 174 -16.84 -0.30 2.56
C ALA A 174 -17.79 -0.12 3.75
N SER A 175 -19.09 -0.43 3.56
CA SER A 175 -20.09 -0.37 4.62
C SER A 175 -19.81 -1.35 5.76
N LEU A 176 -19.31 -2.55 5.46
CA LEU A 176 -18.90 -3.55 6.45
C LEU A 176 -17.68 -3.08 7.25
N LEU A 177 -16.68 -2.47 6.59
CA LEU A 177 -15.53 -1.86 7.27
C LEU A 177 -15.99 -0.82 8.29
N TRP A 178 -16.90 0.06 7.89
CA TRP A 178 -17.44 1.06 8.79
C TRP A 178 -18.25 0.44 9.95
N LYS A 179 -19.14 -0.50 9.65
CA LYS A 179 -20.00 -1.14 10.65
C LYS A 179 -19.22 -1.93 11.70
N LEU A 180 -18.22 -2.71 11.26
CA LEU A 180 -17.50 -3.64 12.12
C LEU A 180 -16.27 -3.02 12.79
N TYR A 181 -15.56 -2.12 12.10
CA TYR A 181 -14.25 -1.62 12.52
C TYR A 181 -14.20 -0.10 12.71
N ARG A 182 -15.26 0.64 12.31
CA ARG A 182 -15.32 2.11 12.31
C ARG A 182 -14.21 2.74 11.47
N ILE A 183 -13.91 2.13 10.33
CA ILE A 183 -12.91 2.62 9.38
C ILE A 183 -13.61 3.09 8.10
N GLY A 184 -13.29 4.31 7.67
CA GLY A 184 -13.85 4.96 6.47
C GLY A 184 -13.04 6.19 6.08
N GLY A 185 -13.65 7.08 5.29
CA GLY A 185 -13.03 8.33 4.82
C GLY A 185 -11.82 8.09 3.91
N ASP A 186 -10.84 9.00 3.95
CA ASP A 186 -9.67 9.02 3.07
C ASP A 186 -8.76 7.79 3.17
N ARG A 187 -8.96 6.96 4.20
CA ARG A 187 -8.22 5.70 4.35
C ARG A 187 -8.76 4.57 3.47
N VAL A 188 -9.96 4.71 2.93
CA VAL A 188 -10.61 3.68 2.12
C VAL A 188 -10.63 4.11 0.65
N VAL A 189 -10.09 3.27 -0.22
CA VAL A 189 -10.16 3.45 -1.67
C VAL A 189 -11.00 2.33 -2.27
N ARG A 190 -12.00 2.70 -3.08
CA ARG A 190 -12.84 1.75 -3.79
C ARG A 190 -12.32 1.54 -5.21
N ILE A 191 -11.88 0.34 -5.49
CA ILE A 191 -11.47 -0.10 -6.83
C ILE A 191 -12.17 -1.44 -7.08
N PRO A 192 -13.13 -1.50 -8.01
CA PRO A 192 -13.83 -2.74 -8.32
C PRO A 192 -12.87 -3.84 -8.77
N GLY A 193 -13.22 -5.10 -8.49
CA GLY A 193 -12.55 -6.25 -9.09
C GLY A 193 -12.74 -6.26 -10.61
N GLY A 194 -12.02 -7.13 -11.28
CA GLY A 194 -12.09 -7.25 -12.73
C GLY A 194 -12.44 -8.64 -13.21
N VAL A 195 -12.66 -8.74 -14.52
CA VAL A 195 -12.80 -9.98 -15.25
C VAL A 195 -11.83 -9.99 -16.44
N ASP A 196 -11.35 -11.18 -16.78
CA ASP A 196 -10.51 -11.40 -17.95
C ASP A 196 -11.39 -11.46 -19.21
N LEU A 197 -11.43 -10.35 -19.94
CA LEU A 197 -12.29 -10.15 -21.11
C LEU A 197 -11.82 -10.94 -22.34
N GLU A 198 -10.57 -11.38 -22.39
CA GLU A 198 -10.05 -12.27 -23.45
C GLU A 198 -10.49 -13.71 -23.21
N ARG A 199 -10.43 -14.14 -21.96
CA ARG A 199 -10.83 -15.47 -21.55
C ARG A 199 -12.35 -15.64 -21.48
N PHE A 200 -13.05 -14.70 -20.86
CA PHE A 200 -14.50 -14.69 -20.73
C PHE A 200 -15.09 -13.77 -21.80
N HIS A 201 -15.59 -14.35 -22.87
CA HIS A 201 -16.17 -13.63 -24.00
C HIS A 201 -17.42 -14.34 -24.54
N PRO A 202 -18.31 -13.65 -25.23
CA PRO A 202 -19.44 -14.28 -25.90
C PRO A 202 -18.97 -15.27 -26.98
N ALA A 203 -19.71 -16.37 -27.13
CA ALA A 203 -19.48 -17.35 -28.20
C ALA A 203 -20.81 -17.95 -28.65
N ASP A 204 -20.78 -18.79 -29.69
CA ASP A 204 -21.96 -19.50 -30.15
C ASP A 204 -22.49 -20.46 -29.08
N GLN A 205 -23.66 -20.14 -28.55
CA GLN A 205 -24.32 -20.88 -27.49
C GLN A 205 -24.60 -22.31 -27.93
N ALA A 206 -24.99 -22.54 -29.20
CA ALA A 206 -25.27 -23.89 -29.71
C ALA A 206 -24.00 -24.74 -29.78
N ALA A 207 -22.86 -24.15 -30.16
CA ALA A 207 -21.57 -24.84 -30.14
C ALA A 207 -21.14 -25.18 -28.71
N ALA A 208 -21.29 -24.24 -27.75
CA ALA A 208 -21.01 -24.51 -26.35
C ALA A 208 -21.88 -25.65 -25.78
N ARG A 209 -23.17 -25.67 -26.10
CA ARG A 209 -24.06 -26.75 -25.71
C ARG A 209 -23.67 -28.09 -26.30
N ARG A 210 -23.37 -28.16 -27.61
CA ARG A 210 -22.87 -29.40 -28.26
C ARG A 210 -21.63 -29.92 -27.56
N ARG A 211 -20.67 -29.04 -27.25
CA ARG A 211 -19.44 -29.43 -26.55
C ARG A 211 -19.70 -30.04 -25.16
N LEU A 212 -20.73 -29.56 -24.46
CA LEU A 212 -21.13 -30.07 -23.14
C LEU A 212 -22.16 -31.19 -23.19
N GLY A 213 -22.59 -31.64 -24.37
CA GLY A 213 -23.63 -32.69 -24.53
C GLY A 213 -25.02 -32.22 -24.09
N LEU A 214 -25.31 -30.93 -24.15
CA LEU A 214 -26.58 -30.33 -23.72
C LEU A 214 -27.53 -30.14 -24.89
N ALA A 215 -28.83 -30.36 -24.66
CA ALA A 215 -29.86 -30.23 -25.71
C ALA A 215 -30.01 -28.78 -26.16
N PRO A 216 -30.07 -28.46 -27.48
CA PRO A 216 -30.06 -27.11 -28.01
C PRO A 216 -31.17 -26.19 -27.48
N GLY A 217 -32.42 -26.67 -27.43
CA GLY A 217 -33.58 -25.85 -27.02
C GLY A 217 -33.87 -25.83 -25.52
N ARG A 218 -33.21 -26.65 -24.74
CA ARG A 218 -33.48 -26.81 -23.31
C ARG A 218 -33.11 -25.54 -22.53
N PRO A 219 -34.00 -25.03 -21.66
CA PRO A 219 -33.65 -23.92 -20.76
C PRO A 219 -32.56 -24.32 -19.75
N ILE A 220 -31.40 -23.65 -19.76
CA ILE A 220 -30.25 -23.98 -18.93
C ILE A 220 -29.97 -22.85 -17.97
N VAL A 221 -30.08 -23.15 -16.68
CA VAL A 221 -29.66 -22.31 -15.56
C VAL A 221 -28.31 -22.80 -15.06
N PHE A 222 -27.34 -21.95 -14.90
CA PHE A 222 -26.03 -22.29 -14.34
C PHE A 222 -25.75 -21.57 -13.06
N THR A 223 -25.14 -22.21 -12.08
CA THR A 223 -24.58 -21.59 -10.89
C THR A 223 -23.22 -22.21 -10.57
N LEU A 224 -22.27 -21.38 -10.12
CA LEU A 224 -20.93 -21.80 -9.73
C LEU A 224 -20.63 -21.26 -8.34
N ARG A 225 -20.66 -22.15 -7.32
CA ARG A 225 -20.53 -21.76 -5.92
C ARG A 225 -19.79 -22.82 -5.10
N ASN A 226 -19.07 -22.39 -4.06
CA ASN A 226 -18.72 -23.32 -3.00
C ASN A 226 -20.01 -23.83 -2.35
N LEU A 227 -20.12 -25.15 -2.12
CA LEU A 227 -21.31 -25.75 -1.55
C LEU A 227 -21.33 -25.54 -0.03
N GLU A 228 -21.53 -24.28 0.39
CA GLU A 228 -21.56 -23.79 1.76
C GLU A 228 -22.93 -23.18 2.10
N PRO A 229 -23.37 -23.15 3.40
CA PRO A 229 -24.72 -22.69 3.79
C PRO A 229 -25.06 -21.27 3.33
N ARG A 230 -24.10 -20.35 3.36
CA ARG A 230 -24.30 -18.94 2.97
C ARG A 230 -24.57 -18.75 1.47
N MET A 231 -24.28 -19.74 0.65
CA MET A 231 -24.43 -19.66 -0.81
C MET A 231 -25.86 -19.89 -1.30
N GLY A 232 -26.79 -20.39 -0.43
CA GLY A 232 -28.21 -20.42 -0.71
C GLY A 232 -28.67 -21.47 -1.70
N LEU A 233 -27.87 -22.50 -1.99
CA LEU A 233 -28.21 -23.54 -2.96
C LEU A 233 -29.41 -24.41 -2.51
N ASP A 234 -29.63 -24.57 -1.21
CA ASP A 234 -30.78 -25.19 -0.62
C ASP A 234 -32.10 -24.51 -1.03
N ARG A 235 -32.10 -23.17 -1.02
CA ARG A 235 -33.24 -22.34 -1.45
C ARG A 235 -33.39 -22.36 -2.96
N LEU A 236 -32.28 -22.41 -3.70
CA LEU A 236 -32.33 -22.53 -5.17
C LEU A 236 -32.98 -23.85 -5.61
N LEU A 237 -32.70 -24.95 -4.93
CA LEU A 237 -33.36 -26.24 -5.21
C LEU A 237 -34.88 -26.17 -4.92
N ALA A 238 -35.28 -25.53 -3.81
CA ALA A 238 -36.69 -25.32 -3.51
C ALA A 238 -37.38 -24.40 -4.54
N ALA A 239 -36.68 -23.36 -5.03
CA ALA A 239 -37.18 -22.51 -6.11
C ALA A 239 -37.35 -23.30 -7.42
N LEU A 240 -36.38 -24.15 -7.76
CA LEU A 240 -36.41 -24.98 -8.98
C LEU A 240 -37.58 -25.96 -8.96
N ASP A 241 -37.94 -26.54 -7.81
CA ASP A 241 -39.13 -27.41 -7.70
C ASP A 241 -40.42 -26.69 -8.12
N ARG A 242 -40.51 -25.41 -7.84
CA ARG A 242 -41.67 -24.61 -8.29
C ARG A 242 -41.56 -24.28 -9.78
N VAL A 243 -40.38 -23.84 -10.25
CA VAL A 243 -40.14 -23.44 -11.64
C VAL A 243 -40.40 -24.58 -12.62
N ARG A 244 -40.00 -25.84 -12.30
CA ARG A 244 -40.20 -27.00 -13.19
C ARG A 244 -41.67 -27.30 -13.51
N ARG A 245 -42.61 -26.84 -12.70
CA ARG A 245 -44.04 -27.00 -12.95
C ARG A 245 -44.54 -26.14 -14.11
N ARG A 246 -43.89 -24.99 -14.34
CA ARG A 246 -44.18 -24.05 -15.44
C ARG A 246 -43.22 -24.23 -16.62
N VAL A 247 -41.97 -24.62 -16.35
CA VAL A 247 -40.94 -24.85 -17.35
C VAL A 247 -40.44 -26.32 -17.20
N PRO A 248 -41.17 -27.31 -17.75
CA PRO A 248 -40.93 -28.74 -17.49
C PRO A 248 -39.55 -29.26 -17.94
N ASP A 249 -38.89 -28.55 -18.86
CA ASP A 249 -37.59 -28.96 -19.40
C ASP A 249 -36.41 -28.18 -18.79
N VAL A 250 -36.62 -27.35 -17.77
CA VAL A 250 -35.53 -26.58 -17.15
C VAL A 250 -34.45 -27.48 -16.58
N LEU A 251 -33.19 -27.13 -16.83
CA LEU A 251 -32.01 -27.80 -16.29
C LEU A 251 -31.16 -26.81 -15.48
N LEU A 252 -30.89 -27.13 -14.22
CA LEU A 252 -29.95 -26.43 -13.37
C LEU A 252 -28.63 -27.21 -13.34
N LEU A 253 -27.56 -26.54 -13.74
CA LEU A 253 -26.18 -26.99 -13.60
C LEU A 253 -25.56 -26.37 -12.37
N ILE A 254 -25.08 -27.18 -11.42
CA ILE A 254 -24.45 -26.73 -10.18
C ILE A 254 -22.98 -27.10 -10.23
N GLY A 255 -22.11 -26.10 -10.47
CA GLY A 255 -20.67 -26.24 -10.38
C GLY A 255 -20.17 -25.89 -9.00
N GLY A 256 -19.09 -26.56 -8.58
CA GLY A 256 -18.39 -26.33 -7.32
C GLY A 256 -18.38 -27.52 -6.37
N ALA A 257 -17.61 -27.37 -5.30
CA ALA A 257 -17.43 -28.38 -4.26
C ALA A 257 -17.67 -27.77 -2.87
N GLY A 258 -17.94 -28.61 -1.87
CA GLY A 258 -18.10 -28.16 -0.50
C GLY A 258 -18.85 -29.15 0.39
N PRO A 259 -18.94 -28.86 1.68
CA PRO A 259 -19.48 -29.79 2.69
C PRO A 259 -20.96 -30.12 2.49
N LEU A 260 -21.73 -29.24 1.84
CA LEU A 260 -23.17 -29.46 1.64
C LEU A 260 -23.51 -30.37 0.45
N ARG A 261 -22.53 -30.91 -0.31
CA ARG A 261 -22.80 -31.67 -1.52
C ARG A 261 -23.81 -32.80 -1.28
N GLY A 262 -23.57 -33.65 -0.29
CA GLY A 262 -24.45 -34.77 0.03
C GLY A 262 -25.85 -34.30 0.45
N ALA A 263 -25.96 -33.29 1.31
CA ALA A 263 -27.25 -32.74 1.74
C ALA A 263 -28.06 -32.14 0.58
N LEU A 264 -27.40 -31.43 -0.35
CA LEU A 264 -28.07 -30.87 -1.54
C LEU A 264 -28.51 -31.96 -2.52
N GLN A 265 -27.72 -33.02 -2.69
CA GLN A 265 -28.09 -34.16 -3.51
C GLN A 265 -29.32 -34.92 -2.91
N SER A 266 -29.34 -35.12 -1.58
CA SER A 266 -30.48 -35.70 -0.89
C SER A 266 -31.73 -34.83 -1.01
N GLN A 267 -31.59 -33.50 -0.89
CA GLN A 267 -32.70 -32.56 -1.09
C GLN A 267 -33.24 -32.60 -2.52
N ALA A 268 -32.36 -32.62 -3.52
CA ALA A 268 -32.76 -32.73 -4.93
C ALA A 268 -33.52 -34.05 -5.21
N ALA A 269 -33.09 -35.17 -4.62
CA ALA A 269 -33.79 -36.46 -4.73
C ALA A 269 -35.16 -36.41 -4.03
N ALA A 270 -35.24 -35.84 -2.82
CA ALA A 270 -36.50 -35.68 -2.08
C ALA A 270 -37.53 -34.81 -2.81
N LEU A 271 -37.06 -33.84 -3.60
CA LEU A 271 -37.89 -32.98 -4.46
C LEU A 271 -38.10 -33.55 -5.86
N ASP A 272 -37.67 -34.77 -6.14
CA ASP A 272 -37.77 -35.43 -7.47
C ASP A 272 -37.19 -34.53 -8.60
N LEU A 273 -36.03 -33.96 -8.37
CA LEU A 273 -35.34 -33.08 -9.34
C LEU A 273 -34.28 -33.79 -10.18
N GLY A 274 -34.24 -35.12 -10.20
CA GLY A 274 -33.20 -35.92 -10.82
C GLY A 274 -32.90 -35.59 -12.29
N ARG A 275 -33.94 -35.28 -13.10
CA ARG A 275 -33.79 -34.83 -14.49
C ARG A 275 -33.57 -33.32 -14.68
N HIS A 276 -33.73 -32.55 -13.60
CA HIS A 276 -33.69 -31.07 -13.60
C HIS A 276 -32.41 -30.49 -12.98
N VAL A 277 -31.58 -31.31 -12.32
CA VAL A 277 -30.35 -30.85 -11.65
C VAL A 277 -29.19 -31.76 -12.02
N THR A 278 -28.06 -31.15 -12.37
CA THR A 278 -26.78 -31.82 -12.55
C THR A 278 -25.73 -31.20 -11.66
N PHE A 279 -25.15 -32.01 -10.77
CA PHE A 279 -24.01 -31.58 -9.92
C PHE A 279 -22.69 -31.84 -10.65
N LEU A 280 -22.07 -30.81 -11.19
CA LEU A 280 -20.84 -30.92 -12.01
C LEU A 280 -19.59 -31.22 -11.15
N GLY A 281 -19.63 -30.87 -9.85
CA GLY A 281 -18.42 -30.90 -9.04
C GLY A 281 -17.50 -29.72 -9.36
N TYR A 282 -16.20 -29.93 -9.20
CA TYR A 282 -15.22 -28.92 -9.59
C TYR A 282 -15.22 -28.74 -11.12
N VAL A 283 -15.40 -27.51 -11.56
CA VAL A 283 -15.31 -27.15 -12.99
C VAL A 283 -13.91 -26.59 -13.24
N ALA A 284 -13.21 -27.21 -14.19
CA ALA A 284 -11.85 -26.76 -14.53
C ALA A 284 -11.87 -25.34 -15.09
N GLU A 285 -10.85 -24.57 -14.73
CA GLU A 285 -10.72 -23.16 -15.12
C GLU A 285 -10.86 -22.93 -16.64
N GLY A 286 -10.30 -23.83 -17.46
CA GLY A 286 -10.39 -23.77 -18.94
C GLY A 286 -11.78 -24.03 -19.49
N GLU A 287 -12.66 -24.70 -18.74
CA GLU A 287 -14.02 -25.06 -19.17
C GLU A 287 -15.08 -24.05 -18.72
N LEU A 288 -14.76 -23.22 -17.72
CA LEU A 288 -15.71 -22.24 -17.15
C LEU A 288 -16.39 -21.36 -18.22
N PRO A 289 -15.66 -20.77 -19.20
CA PRO A 289 -16.30 -19.96 -20.24
C PRO A 289 -17.39 -20.73 -21.00
N THR A 290 -17.14 -22.02 -21.31
CA THR A 290 -18.10 -22.89 -22.06
C THR A 290 -19.41 -23.07 -21.29
N TYR A 291 -19.34 -23.24 -19.95
CA TYR A 291 -20.56 -23.36 -19.12
C TYR A 291 -21.35 -22.06 -19.05
N TYR A 292 -20.68 -20.92 -18.93
CA TYR A 292 -21.35 -19.62 -19.00
C TYR A 292 -21.98 -19.38 -20.37
N GLN A 293 -21.25 -19.64 -21.45
CA GLN A 293 -21.73 -19.47 -22.82
C GLN A 293 -22.93 -20.39 -23.16
N ALA A 294 -22.98 -21.62 -22.63
CA ALA A 294 -24.05 -22.57 -22.82
C ALA A 294 -25.34 -22.20 -22.08
N ALA A 295 -25.23 -21.47 -20.96
CA ALA A 295 -26.37 -21.13 -20.13
C ALA A 295 -27.24 -20.02 -20.73
N ASP A 296 -28.54 -20.07 -20.45
CA ASP A 296 -29.47 -18.97 -20.73
C ASP A 296 -29.34 -17.88 -19.67
N VAL A 297 -29.10 -18.30 -18.43
CA VAL A 297 -28.96 -17.41 -17.26
C VAL A 297 -28.02 -18.03 -16.23
N PHE A 298 -27.21 -17.20 -15.63
CA PHE A 298 -26.44 -17.54 -14.43
C PHE A 298 -27.20 -17.10 -13.18
N LEU A 299 -27.23 -17.94 -12.15
CA LEU A 299 -27.97 -17.63 -10.93
C LEU A 299 -27.06 -17.52 -9.72
N LEU A 300 -27.17 -16.39 -9.00
CA LEU A 300 -26.40 -16.10 -7.80
C LEU A 300 -27.33 -16.10 -6.56
N PRO A 301 -27.56 -17.27 -5.91
CA PRO A 301 -28.58 -17.43 -4.86
C PRO A 301 -28.04 -17.08 -3.47
N THR A 302 -27.02 -16.26 -3.36
CA THR A 302 -26.31 -15.97 -2.11
C THR A 302 -27.25 -15.49 -1.01
N ARG A 303 -27.12 -16.07 0.17
CA ARG A 303 -27.91 -15.67 1.37
C ARG A 303 -27.25 -14.55 2.16
N GLU A 304 -25.93 -14.57 2.22
CA GLU A 304 -25.16 -13.61 3.02
C GLU A 304 -23.71 -13.49 2.53
N LEU A 305 -23.09 -12.32 2.74
CA LEU A 305 -21.68 -12.05 2.50
C LEU A 305 -21.22 -12.23 1.04
N GLU A 306 -21.88 -11.59 0.09
CA GLU A 306 -21.30 -11.44 -1.25
C GLU A 306 -20.43 -10.20 -1.31
N GLY A 307 -19.11 -10.36 -1.18
CA GLY A 307 -18.18 -9.24 -1.12
C GLY A 307 -18.08 -8.46 -2.43
N PHE A 308 -18.08 -9.17 -3.56
CA PHE A 308 -18.07 -8.56 -4.88
C PHE A 308 -18.76 -9.44 -5.95
N GLY A 309 -18.44 -10.74 -6.01
CA GLY A 309 -19.06 -11.66 -6.97
C GLY A 309 -18.32 -11.70 -8.32
N LEU A 310 -17.07 -12.10 -8.33
CA LEU A 310 -16.29 -12.27 -9.58
C LEU A 310 -16.99 -13.18 -10.60
N VAL A 311 -17.64 -14.25 -10.14
CA VAL A 311 -18.42 -15.16 -11.00
C VAL A 311 -19.58 -14.47 -11.72
N THR A 312 -20.13 -13.40 -11.14
CA THR A 312 -21.13 -12.53 -11.80
C THR A 312 -20.50 -11.85 -13.02
N LEU A 313 -19.30 -11.27 -12.86
CA LEU A 313 -18.61 -10.62 -13.96
C LEU A 313 -18.18 -11.60 -15.04
N GLU A 314 -17.77 -12.82 -14.66
CA GLU A 314 -17.43 -13.89 -15.61
C GLU A 314 -18.63 -14.28 -16.48
N ALA A 315 -19.81 -14.43 -15.88
CA ALA A 315 -21.04 -14.70 -16.62
C ALA A 315 -21.41 -13.51 -17.53
N LEU A 316 -21.45 -12.29 -17.01
CA LEU A 316 -21.77 -11.08 -17.78
C LEU A 316 -20.78 -10.85 -18.93
N ALA A 317 -19.49 -11.12 -18.74
CA ALA A 317 -18.45 -11.01 -19.76
C ALA A 317 -18.66 -12.02 -20.90
N CYS A 318 -19.18 -13.22 -20.58
CA CYS A 318 -19.62 -14.20 -21.60
C CYS A 318 -20.95 -13.83 -22.28
N GLY A 319 -21.54 -12.69 -21.98
CA GLY A 319 -22.84 -12.27 -22.45
C GLY A 319 -23.99 -13.04 -21.79
N THR A 320 -23.76 -13.70 -20.65
CA THR A 320 -24.80 -14.47 -19.97
C THR A 320 -25.43 -13.62 -18.87
N PRO A 321 -26.73 -13.30 -18.94
CA PRO A 321 -27.44 -12.56 -17.93
C PRO A 321 -27.35 -13.23 -16.56
N VAL A 322 -27.33 -12.44 -15.50
CA VAL A 322 -27.25 -12.93 -14.13
C VAL A 322 -28.48 -12.50 -13.35
N LEU A 323 -29.17 -13.47 -12.75
CA LEU A 323 -30.16 -13.21 -11.72
C LEU A 323 -29.55 -13.39 -10.34
N GLY A 324 -29.65 -12.40 -9.47
CA GLY A 324 -29.03 -12.44 -8.15
C GLY A 324 -29.92 -11.98 -7.01
N THR A 325 -29.65 -12.50 -5.82
CA THR A 325 -30.32 -12.04 -4.59
C THR A 325 -29.84 -10.61 -4.24
N PRO A 326 -30.65 -9.79 -3.51
CA PRO A 326 -30.26 -8.44 -3.12
C PRO A 326 -29.25 -8.44 -1.95
N VAL A 327 -28.25 -9.32 -2.02
CA VAL A 327 -27.28 -9.54 -0.94
C VAL A 327 -25.91 -9.04 -1.36
N GLY A 328 -25.26 -8.34 -0.44
CA GLY A 328 -23.88 -7.88 -0.64
C GLY A 328 -23.73 -6.90 -1.80
N ALA A 329 -22.71 -7.08 -2.60
CA ALA A 329 -22.43 -6.26 -3.77
C ALA A 329 -23.26 -6.63 -5.02
N THR A 330 -24.09 -7.69 -4.99
CA THR A 330 -24.89 -8.12 -6.13
C THR A 330 -25.74 -7.00 -6.73
N PRO A 331 -26.48 -6.19 -5.94
CA PRO A 331 -27.24 -5.06 -6.47
C PRO A 331 -26.37 -3.98 -7.14
N GLU A 332 -25.14 -3.79 -6.67
CA GLU A 332 -24.21 -2.80 -7.25
C GLU A 332 -23.79 -3.18 -8.67
N LEU A 333 -23.66 -4.48 -8.95
CA LEU A 333 -23.26 -5.00 -10.25
C LEU A 333 -24.42 -5.08 -11.25
N LEU A 334 -25.64 -5.44 -10.77
CA LEU A 334 -26.73 -5.83 -11.64
C LEU A 334 -27.75 -4.72 -11.90
N ARG A 335 -28.04 -3.84 -10.93
CA ARG A 335 -29.08 -2.79 -11.09
C ARG A 335 -28.77 -1.79 -12.19
N ALA A 336 -27.49 -1.54 -12.47
CA ALA A 336 -27.07 -0.66 -13.55
C ALA A 336 -27.39 -1.24 -14.95
N LEU A 337 -27.50 -2.58 -15.08
CA LEU A 337 -27.92 -3.26 -16.29
C LEU A 337 -29.45 -3.26 -16.40
N ALA A 338 -30.12 -3.85 -15.42
CA ALA A 338 -31.57 -3.85 -15.30
C ALA A 338 -31.99 -4.17 -13.86
N PRO A 339 -32.92 -3.40 -13.24
CA PRO A 339 -33.41 -3.69 -11.89
C PRO A 339 -34.05 -5.08 -11.75
N SER A 340 -34.63 -5.63 -12.81
CA SER A 340 -35.26 -6.96 -12.87
C SER A 340 -34.28 -8.13 -12.72
N LEU A 341 -32.95 -7.89 -12.86
CA LEU A 341 -31.92 -8.88 -12.62
C LEU A 341 -31.67 -9.13 -11.12
N VAL A 342 -32.24 -8.32 -10.24
CA VAL A 342 -32.11 -8.50 -8.79
C VAL A 342 -33.45 -8.97 -8.21
N PHE A 343 -33.42 -10.15 -7.58
CA PHE A 343 -34.62 -10.68 -6.91
C PHE A 343 -35.11 -9.73 -5.81
N ARG A 344 -36.41 -9.81 -5.50
CA ARG A 344 -37.02 -9.02 -4.44
C ARG A 344 -36.34 -9.24 -3.09
N ASP A 345 -36.06 -10.51 -2.78
CA ASP A 345 -35.37 -10.94 -1.57
C ASP A 345 -34.63 -12.27 -1.83
N ALA A 346 -34.03 -12.88 -0.79
CA ALA A 346 -33.28 -14.13 -0.88
C ALA A 346 -34.12 -15.37 -0.53
N SER A 347 -35.47 -15.33 -0.64
CA SER A 347 -36.35 -16.46 -0.45
C SER A 347 -36.39 -17.38 -1.70
N ALA A 348 -36.82 -18.62 -1.52
CA ALA A 348 -37.02 -19.54 -2.63
C ALA A 348 -38.15 -19.04 -3.55
N GLU A 349 -39.19 -18.44 -2.97
CA GLU A 349 -40.34 -17.86 -3.69
C GLU A 349 -39.89 -16.72 -4.62
N ALA A 350 -39.10 -15.76 -4.11
CA ALA A 350 -38.63 -14.65 -4.92
C ALA A 350 -37.70 -15.10 -6.04
N MET A 351 -36.86 -16.12 -5.79
CA MET A 351 -36.00 -16.71 -6.83
C MET A 351 -36.83 -17.44 -7.87
N ALA A 352 -37.88 -18.16 -7.46
CA ALA A 352 -38.75 -18.84 -8.41
C ALA A 352 -39.52 -17.84 -9.29
N ASP A 353 -40.16 -16.82 -8.67
CA ASP A 353 -40.91 -15.80 -9.41
C ASP A 353 -40.01 -15.07 -10.44
N GLY A 354 -38.79 -14.67 -10.05
CA GLY A 354 -37.85 -14.00 -10.93
C GLY A 354 -37.32 -14.89 -12.04
N LEU A 355 -37.04 -16.16 -11.76
CA LEU A 355 -36.56 -17.11 -12.77
C LEU A 355 -37.66 -17.49 -13.74
N GLU A 356 -38.90 -17.71 -13.27
CA GLU A 356 -40.06 -17.98 -14.12
C GLU A 356 -40.28 -16.80 -15.09
N SER A 357 -40.31 -15.57 -14.56
CA SER A 357 -40.45 -14.36 -15.39
C SER A 357 -39.35 -14.22 -16.43
N PHE A 358 -38.10 -14.47 -16.07
CA PHE A 358 -36.97 -14.40 -16.99
C PHE A 358 -37.06 -15.46 -18.10
N LEU A 359 -37.42 -16.72 -17.77
CA LEU A 359 -37.55 -17.80 -18.73
C LEU A 359 -38.77 -17.61 -19.65
N ASP A 360 -39.83 -17.04 -19.17
CA ASP A 360 -41.01 -16.69 -19.96
C ASP A 360 -40.70 -15.57 -20.97
N ASP A 361 -40.00 -14.49 -20.53
CA ASP A 361 -39.52 -13.44 -21.40
C ASP A 361 -38.56 -13.97 -22.48
N ARG A 362 -37.65 -14.89 -22.10
CA ARG A 362 -36.76 -15.59 -23.05
C ARG A 362 -37.56 -16.32 -24.17
N ALA A 363 -38.62 -16.98 -23.79
CA ALA A 363 -39.43 -17.75 -24.74
C ALA A 363 -40.27 -16.86 -25.66
N ARG A 364 -40.81 -15.76 -25.12
CA ARG A 364 -41.69 -14.84 -25.86
C ARG A 364 -40.96 -13.77 -26.66
N ARG A 365 -39.78 -13.32 -26.21
CA ARG A 365 -39.02 -12.17 -26.77
C ARG A 365 -37.53 -12.47 -26.89
N PRO A 366 -37.14 -13.42 -27.79
CA PRO A 366 -35.74 -13.82 -27.93
C PRO A 366 -34.80 -12.69 -28.33
N GLU A 367 -35.30 -11.65 -29.07
CA GLU A 367 -34.55 -10.46 -29.42
C GLU A 367 -34.22 -9.58 -28.19
N SER A 368 -35.09 -9.52 -27.19
CA SER A 368 -34.84 -8.83 -25.93
C SER A 368 -33.71 -9.52 -25.15
N LEU A 369 -33.69 -10.86 -25.16
CA LEU A 369 -32.60 -11.61 -24.55
C LEU A 369 -31.26 -11.35 -25.28
N ALA A 370 -31.25 -11.33 -26.61
CA ALA A 370 -30.06 -11.06 -27.39
C ALA A 370 -29.50 -9.65 -27.06
N SER A 371 -30.36 -8.63 -27.02
CA SER A 371 -29.98 -7.27 -26.63
C SER A 371 -29.42 -7.20 -25.19
N LEU A 372 -30.02 -7.96 -24.24
CA LEU A 372 -29.54 -8.02 -22.87
C LEU A 372 -28.15 -8.70 -22.79
N ARG A 373 -27.93 -9.78 -23.56
CA ARG A 373 -26.62 -10.46 -23.64
C ARG A 373 -25.51 -9.52 -24.10
N GLU A 374 -25.78 -8.72 -25.14
CA GLU A 374 -24.84 -7.67 -25.60
C GLU A 374 -24.62 -6.57 -24.54
N ALA A 375 -25.69 -6.14 -23.86
CA ALA A 375 -25.57 -5.16 -22.79
C ALA A 375 -24.72 -5.66 -21.63
N CYS A 376 -24.84 -6.95 -21.24
CA CYS A 376 -24.01 -7.59 -20.24
C CYS A 376 -22.51 -7.53 -20.61
N ARG A 377 -22.18 -7.84 -21.86
CA ARG A 377 -20.80 -7.78 -22.36
C ARG A 377 -20.26 -6.35 -22.34
N ARG A 378 -20.98 -5.41 -22.94
CA ARG A 378 -20.59 -3.99 -22.98
C ARG A 378 -20.40 -3.38 -21.57
N HIS A 379 -21.22 -3.79 -20.61
CA HIS A 379 -21.09 -3.35 -19.22
C HIS A 379 -19.77 -3.80 -18.59
N CYS A 380 -19.36 -5.05 -18.82
CA CYS A 380 -18.08 -5.55 -18.36
C CYS A 380 -16.90 -4.84 -19.04
N GLU A 381 -16.98 -4.62 -20.36
CA GLU A 381 -15.93 -3.92 -21.12
C GLU A 381 -15.73 -2.48 -20.62
N ALA A 382 -16.83 -1.77 -20.34
CA ALA A 382 -16.77 -0.39 -19.91
C ALA A 382 -16.25 -0.22 -18.46
N HIS A 383 -16.52 -1.18 -17.55
CA HIS A 383 -16.39 -0.92 -16.13
C HIS A 383 -15.55 -1.93 -15.36
N PHE A 384 -15.39 -3.18 -15.86
CA PHE A 384 -14.88 -4.28 -15.06
C PHE A 384 -13.77 -5.12 -15.73
N GLY A 385 -13.09 -4.59 -16.75
CA GLY A 385 -11.86 -5.21 -17.24
C GLY A 385 -10.75 -5.15 -16.17
N TRP A 386 -9.98 -6.24 -16.04
CA TRP A 386 -8.84 -6.24 -15.11
C TRP A 386 -7.83 -5.14 -15.41
N GLU A 387 -7.66 -4.77 -16.67
CA GLU A 387 -6.75 -3.71 -17.10
C GLU A 387 -7.13 -2.37 -16.46
N THR A 388 -8.42 -2.02 -16.52
CA THR A 388 -8.96 -0.81 -15.89
C THR A 388 -8.86 -0.88 -14.36
N SER A 389 -9.17 -2.03 -13.76
CA SER A 389 -9.06 -2.23 -12.31
C SER A 389 -7.61 -2.06 -11.84
N VAL A 390 -6.64 -2.68 -12.55
CA VAL A 390 -5.23 -2.62 -12.17
C VAL A 390 -4.61 -1.26 -12.47
N ALA A 391 -5.03 -0.54 -13.51
CA ALA A 391 -4.62 0.85 -13.72
C ALA A 391 -5.00 1.72 -12.51
N ARG A 392 -6.25 1.66 -12.04
CA ARG A 392 -6.69 2.36 -10.82
C ARG A 392 -5.95 1.90 -9.56
N LEU A 393 -5.62 0.61 -9.47
CA LEU A 393 -4.82 0.08 -8.37
C LEU A 393 -3.39 0.63 -8.41
N THR A 394 -2.79 0.73 -9.59
CA THR A 394 -1.47 1.32 -9.79
C THR A 394 -1.46 2.79 -9.36
N ASP A 395 -2.45 3.56 -9.77
CA ASP A 395 -2.59 4.97 -9.35
C ASP A 395 -2.68 5.09 -7.82
N ALA A 396 -3.49 4.22 -7.18
CA ALA A 396 -3.62 4.19 -5.72
C ALA A 396 -2.31 3.79 -5.01
N LEU A 397 -1.52 2.88 -5.59
CA LEU A 397 -0.21 2.48 -5.07
C LEU A 397 0.84 3.59 -5.27
N ASP A 398 0.82 4.30 -6.40
CA ASP A 398 1.69 5.45 -6.65
C ASP A 398 1.35 6.62 -5.72
N GLU A 399 0.08 6.91 -5.52
CA GLU A 399 -0.38 7.90 -4.55
C GLU A 399 0.02 7.51 -3.12
N LEU A 400 -0.11 6.23 -2.76
CA LEU A 400 0.32 5.71 -1.47
C LEU A 400 1.83 5.86 -1.26
N ARG A 401 2.63 5.56 -2.28
CA ARG A 401 4.09 5.74 -2.27
C ARG A 401 4.46 7.20 -2.12
N SER A 402 3.80 8.09 -2.86
CA SER A 402 4.05 9.54 -2.80
C SER A 402 3.56 10.17 -1.48
N SER A 403 2.60 9.55 -0.79
CA SER A 403 2.12 9.99 0.53
C SER A 403 2.91 9.38 1.70
N ALA A 404 3.89 8.53 1.43
CA ALA A 404 4.77 7.99 2.46
C ALA A 404 5.70 9.07 3.02
N CYS A 405 5.98 8.99 4.31
CA CYS A 405 6.93 9.89 4.94
C CYS A 405 8.36 9.62 4.41
N PRO A 406 9.01 10.60 3.77
CA PRO A 406 10.35 10.42 3.22
C PRO A 406 11.42 10.16 4.29
N ALA A 407 11.13 10.45 5.56
CA ALA A 407 12.04 10.19 6.66
C ALA A 407 11.94 8.74 7.19
N CYS A 408 10.73 8.22 7.44
CA CYS A 408 10.56 6.93 8.11
C CYS A 408 9.71 5.92 7.32
N GLY A 409 9.18 6.28 6.17
CA GLY A 409 8.36 5.43 5.31
C GLY A 409 6.92 5.17 5.80
N ALA A 410 6.55 5.62 7.00
CA ALA A 410 5.20 5.45 7.52
C ALA A 410 4.21 6.37 6.80
N GLY A 411 2.90 6.06 6.89
CA GLY A 411 1.86 6.90 6.32
C GLY A 411 1.84 8.31 6.88
N THR A 412 1.33 9.25 6.09
CA THR A 412 1.11 10.64 6.49
C THR A 412 -0.37 10.97 6.50
N GLU A 413 -0.79 11.87 7.38
CA GLU A 413 -2.15 12.42 7.46
C GLU A 413 -2.16 13.89 7.04
N ALA A 414 -3.31 14.40 6.60
CA ALA A 414 -3.46 15.82 6.30
C ALA A 414 -3.10 16.67 7.53
N ASP A 415 -2.39 17.75 7.31
CA ASP A 415 -2.02 18.72 8.33
C ASP A 415 -2.53 20.12 7.94
N ALA A 416 -2.60 21.02 8.89
CA ALA A 416 -3.06 22.37 8.61
C ALA A 416 -2.17 23.04 7.56
N PRO A 417 -2.74 23.77 6.58
CA PRO A 417 -1.98 24.52 5.60
C PRO A 417 -1.03 25.51 6.28
N CYS A 418 0.16 25.62 5.76
CA CYS A 418 1.19 26.49 6.33
C CYS A 418 1.98 27.21 5.23
N LEU A 419 2.18 28.52 5.35
CA LEU A 419 2.88 29.35 4.36
C LEU A 419 2.31 29.24 2.94
N GLY A 420 0.97 29.17 2.82
CA GLY A 420 0.27 29.06 1.53
C GLY A 420 0.40 27.70 0.84
N ARG A 421 0.90 26.68 1.52
CA ARG A 421 1.09 25.32 0.99
C ARG A 421 0.31 24.29 1.81
N ALA A 422 -0.16 23.23 1.16
CA ALA A 422 -0.73 22.06 1.85
C ALA A 422 0.41 21.21 2.42
N TRP A 423 0.18 20.64 3.59
CA TRP A 423 1.14 19.81 4.31
C TRP A 423 0.48 18.51 4.75
N ARG A 424 1.30 17.48 4.85
CA ARG A 424 0.95 16.23 5.51
C ARG A 424 1.93 15.98 6.67
N ARG A 425 1.45 15.37 7.74
CA ARG A 425 2.26 15.05 8.91
C ARG A 425 2.40 13.54 9.06
N CYS A 426 3.60 13.06 9.26
CA CYS A 426 3.84 11.65 9.52
C CYS A 426 3.24 11.25 10.87
N VAL A 427 2.38 10.22 10.86
CA VAL A 427 1.74 9.66 12.07
C VAL A 427 2.74 9.04 13.06
N ARG A 428 3.95 8.69 12.60
CA ARG A 428 4.94 7.98 13.40
C ARG A 428 6.07 8.86 13.91
N CYS A 429 6.72 9.63 13.05
CA CYS A 429 7.87 10.46 13.42
C CYS A 429 7.54 11.94 13.50
N GLY A 430 6.34 12.37 13.13
CA GLY A 430 5.89 13.75 13.17
C GLY A 430 6.51 14.67 12.10
N THR A 431 7.36 14.16 11.19
CA THR A 431 7.93 14.95 10.09
C THR A 431 6.82 15.48 9.20
N GLY A 432 6.88 16.79 8.91
CA GLY A 432 5.98 17.42 7.94
C GLY A 432 6.49 17.22 6.52
N VAL A 433 5.58 17.06 5.57
CA VAL A 433 5.90 16.91 4.15
C VAL A 433 4.98 17.80 3.35
N GLN A 434 5.53 18.62 2.45
CA GLN A 434 4.73 19.40 1.51
C GLN A 434 3.92 18.45 0.61
N PHE A 435 2.65 18.77 0.37
CA PHE A 435 1.79 17.96 -0.47
C PHE A 435 1.10 18.80 -1.55
N PRO A 436 1.09 18.37 -2.84
CA PRO A 436 1.88 17.25 -3.33
C PRO A 436 3.39 17.50 -3.17
N ILE A 437 4.18 16.43 -3.09
CA ILE A 437 5.65 16.57 -3.14
C ILE A 437 6.01 17.08 -4.53
N PRO A 438 6.75 18.20 -4.66
CA PRO A 438 7.14 18.71 -5.98
C PRO A 438 7.92 17.66 -6.78
N ALA A 439 7.68 17.59 -8.08
CA ALA A 439 8.41 16.69 -8.95
C ALA A 439 9.92 17.00 -8.94
N ARG A 440 10.76 15.96 -9.07
CA ARG A 440 12.23 16.13 -9.07
C ARG A 440 12.70 17.10 -10.15
N THR A 441 12.04 17.10 -11.31
CA THR A 441 12.30 18.03 -12.42
C THR A 441 12.01 19.48 -12.07
N ASP A 442 10.92 19.74 -11.31
CA ASP A 442 10.52 21.08 -10.89
C ASP A 442 11.44 21.62 -9.80
N LEU A 443 11.80 20.77 -8.83
CA LEU A 443 12.80 21.11 -7.82
C LEU A 443 14.15 21.43 -8.46
N ARG A 444 14.60 20.59 -9.39
CA ARG A 444 15.86 20.81 -10.13
C ARG A 444 15.82 22.15 -10.86
N ARG A 445 14.78 22.41 -11.65
CA ARG A 445 14.62 23.68 -12.37
C ARG A 445 14.62 24.87 -11.41
N HIS A 446 13.94 24.77 -10.27
CA HIS A 446 13.91 25.83 -9.27
C HIS A 446 15.30 26.17 -8.75
N TYR A 447 16.11 25.14 -8.40
CA TYR A 447 17.47 25.38 -7.88
C TYR A 447 18.47 25.77 -8.97
N GLU A 448 18.29 25.35 -10.21
CA GLU A 448 19.14 25.77 -11.34
C GLU A 448 18.88 27.23 -11.76
N THR A 449 17.62 27.72 -11.70
CA THR A 449 17.24 28.99 -12.31
C THR A 449 16.84 30.09 -11.31
N ALA A 450 16.01 29.78 -10.33
CA ALA A 450 15.42 30.78 -9.42
C ALA A 450 16.24 30.98 -8.14
N TYR A 451 16.91 29.92 -7.66
CA TYR A 451 17.65 29.98 -6.41
C TYR A 451 18.93 30.83 -6.47
N PRO A 452 19.75 30.80 -7.54
CA PRO A 452 20.95 31.65 -7.65
C PRO A 452 20.65 33.15 -7.52
N ALA A 453 19.50 33.61 -8.03
CA ALA A 453 19.09 35.01 -7.94
C ALA A 453 18.81 35.47 -6.49
N SER A 454 18.50 34.54 -5.58
CA SER A 454 18.28 34.84 -4.14
C SER A 454 19.58 34.94 -3.33
N PHE A 455 20.73 34.60 -3.89
CA PHE A 455 22.05 34.66 -3.26
C PHE A 455 22.63 36.07 -3.32
N SER A 456 22.55 36.84 -2.22
CA SER A 456 23.28 38.11 -2.08
C SER A 456 24.63 37.83 -1.40
N PRO A 457 25.79 38.06 -2.09
CA PRO A 457 27.10 37.66 -1.59
C PRO A 457 27.62 38.53 -0.41
N ARG A 458 27.14 39.77 -0.23
CA ARG A 458 27.89 40.79 0.51
C ARG A 458 27.54 40.97 1.99
N ARG A 459 26.50 40.38 2.58
CA ARG A 459 26.09 40.66 3.98
C ARG A 459 26.05 39.46 4.93
N ALA A 460 26.43 38.28 4.53
CA ALA A 460 26.26 37.06 5.32
C ALA A 460 27.59 36.33 5.61
N ASP A 461 28.73 36.83 5.18
CA ASP A 461 29.95 36.01 5.08
C ASP A 461 30.57 35.67 6.45
N GLN A 462 30.70 36.62 7.38
CA GLN A 462 31.34 36.35 8.66
C GLN A 462 30.51 35.43 9.55
N ALA A 463 29.20 35.70 9.67
CA ALA A 463 28.29 34.89 10.48
C ALA A 463 28.12 33.47 9.95
N ARG A 464 28.20 33.27 8.62
CA ARG A 464 28.24 31.97 8.01
C ARG A 464 29.55 31.23 8.23
N GLN A 465 30.67 31.94 8.15
CA GLN A 465 32.00 31.38 8.46
C GLN A 465 32.07 30.85 9.88
N GLU A 466 31.60 31.62 10.86
CA GLU A 466 31.52 31.21 12.25
C GLU A 466 30.63 29.96 12.44
N LEU A 467 29.45 29.96 11.80
CA LEU A 467 28.55 28.81 11.83
C LEU A 467 29.20 27.55 11.25
N PHE A 468 29.80 27.63 10.06
CA PHE A 468 30.42 26.49 9.41
C PHE A 468 31.65 26.00 10.16
N SER A 469 32.43 26.94 10.76
CA SER A 469 33.52 26.58 11.63
C SER A 469 33.02 25.76 12.85
N ALA A 470 31.97 26.25 13.52
CA ALA A 470 31.39 25.54 14.65
C ALA A 470 30.82 24.16 14.27
N ILE A 471 30.20 24.01 13.10
CA ILE A 471 29.69 22.71 12.60
C ILE A 471 30.86 21.71 12.39
N LEU A 472 31.98 22.19 11.81
CA LEU A 472 33.16 21.35 11.59
C LEU A 472 33.91 21.03 12.88
N ASP A 473 33.95 21.94 13.87
CA ASP A 473 34.55 21.72 15.20
C ASP A 473 33.80 20.62 16.00
N HIS A 474 32.52 20.49 15.72
CA HIS A 474 31.71 19.43 16.29
C HIS A 474 31.84 18.06 15.56
N ALA A 475 32.35 18.06 14.34
CA ALA A 475 32.63 16.83 13.60
C ALA A 475 33.97 16.27 14.07
N GLU A 476 34.10 15.61 15.19
CA GLU A 476 35.36 15.02 15.73
C GLU A 476 36.63 15.31 14.91
N PRO A 477 37.78 15.56 15.54
CA PRO A 477 39.03 15.90 14.82
C PRO A 477 39.34 14.88 13.72
N GLN A 478 39.42 15.35 12.48
CA GLN A 478 39.85 14.52 11.36
C GLN A 478 41.35 14.77 11.11
N PRO A 479 42.10 13.74 10.65
CA PRO A 479 43.50 13.92 10.34
C PRO A 479 43.69 14.96 9.21
N ARG A 480 44.85 15.63 9.18
CA ARG A 480 45.22 16.46 8.05
C ARG A 480 45.16 15.65 6.76
N GLY A 481 44.60 16.23 5.70
CA GLY A 481 44.42 15.54 4.43
C GLY A 481 43.15 14.69 4.31
N ALA A 482 42.27 14.64 5.34
CA ALA A 482 40.96 14.04 5.23
C ALA A 482 40.17 14.60 4.04
N CYS A 483 39.39 13.77 3.36
CA CYS A 483 38.60 14.14 2.18
C CYS A 483 37.18 14.51 2.61
N LEU A 484 36.77 15.77 2.43
CA LEU A 484 35.42 16.27 2.67
C LEU A 484 34.69 16.46 1.36
N LEU A 485 33.47 15.93 1.26
CA LEU A 485 32.49 16.23 0.21
C LEU A 485 31.41 17.14 0.79
N ASP A 486 31.26 18.34 0.24
CA ASP A 486 30.20 19.27 0.61
C ASP A 486 29.06 19.19 -0.40
N ALA A 487 27.99 18.49 -0.08
CA ALA A 487 26.82 18.36 -0.92
C ALA A 487 25.84 19.51 -0.69
N GLY A 488 25.69 20.37 -1.69
CA GLY A 488 25.04 21.67 -1.62
C GLY A 488 26.04 22.76 -1.27
N ALA A 489 27.15 22.83 -2.01
CA ALA A 489 28.29 23.69 -1.75
C ALA A 489 27.97 25.19 -1.83
N ALA A 490 26.93 25.59 -2.56
CA ALA A 490 26.47 26.97 -2.69
C ALA A 490 27.64 27.97 -2.97
N GLY A 491 27.94 28.87 -2.05
CA GLY A 491 29.04 29.84 -2.17
C GLY A 491 30.40 29.32 -1.65
N GLY A 492 30.57 28.05 -1.31
CA GLY A 492 31.84 27.45 -0.87
C GLY A 492 32.32 27.81 0.55
N HIS A 493 31.47 28.40 1.38
CA HIS A 493 31.86 28.85 2.73
C HIS A 493 32.30 27.70 3.64
N LEU A 494 31.60 26.55 3.62
CA LEU A 494 31.97 25.35 4.39
C LEU A 494 33.25 24.75 3.84
N MET A 495 33.39 24.70 2.53
CA MET A 495 34.61 24.26 1.85
C MET A 495 35.82 25.10 2.30
N ALA A 496 35.70 26.43 2.32
CA ALA A 496 36.74 27.34 2.79
C ALA A 496 37.11 27.09 4.26
N ALA A 497 36.13 26.80 5.13
CA ALA A 497 36.37 26.45 6.53
C ALA A 497 37.13 25.13 6.71
N ALA A 498 36.85 24.12 5.85
CA ALA A 498 37.55 22.82 5.84
C ALA A 498 38.98 22.94 5.28
N LEU A 499 39.16 23.71 4.19
CA LEU A 499 40.51 24.01 3.64
C LEU A 499 41.44 24.64 4.68
N ARG A 500 40.94 25.57 5.49
CA ARG A 500 41.74 26.18 6.60
C ARG A 500 42.18 25.14 7.65
N ARG A 501 41.48 24.00 7.75
CA ARG A 501 41.86 22.86 8.61
C ARG A 501 42.82 21.89 7.96
N GLY A 502 43.25 22.16 6.71
CA GLY A 502 44.15 21.32 5.93
C GLY A 502 43.48 20.08 5.38
N TRP A 503 42.13 20.10 5.17
CA TRP A 503 41.40 18.99 4.55
C TRP A 503 41.39 19.15 3.02
N ARG A 504 41.31 18.03 2.30
CA ARG A 504 41.01 18.03 0.88
C ARG A 504 39.52 18.17 0.70
N VAL A 505 39.07 19.05 -0.15
CA VAL A 505 37.65 19.38 -0.28
C VAL A 505 37.20 19.28 -1.71
N MET A 506 35.99 18.74 -1.92
CA MET A 506 35.25 18.82 -3.18
C MET A 506 33.84 19.31 -2.91
N GLY A 507 33.36 20.26 -3.70
CA GLY A 507 31.99 20.77 -3.64
C GLY A 507 31.10 20.07 -4.67
N LEU A 508 29.87 19.81 -4.29
CA LEU A 508 28.82 19.25 -5.14
C LEU A 508 27.59 20.14 -5.04
N ASP A 509 27.03 20.56 -6.16
CA ASP A 509 25.77 21.33 -6.17
C ASP A 509 24.95 20.98 -7.43
N ILE A 510 23.63 21.10 -7.34
CA ILE A 510 22.74 20.89 -8.48
C ILE A 510 22.79 22.08 -9.45
N ALA A 511 23.08 23.28 -8.93
CA ALA A 511 23.18 24.52 -9.68
C ALA A 511 24.61 24.73 -10.21
N TYR A 512 24.76 24.86 -11.51
CA TYR A 512 26.05 25.14 -12.16
C TYR A 512 26.70 26.44 -11.62
N GLU A 513 25.92 27.52 -11.49
CA GLU A 513 26.38 28.81 -10.98
C GLU A 513 26.92 28.73 -9.53
N ALA A 514 26.34 27.85 -8.70
CA ALA A 514 26.83 27.59 -7.36
C ALA A 514 28.21 26.91 -7.39
N CYS A 515 28.39 25.91 -8.28
CA CYS A 515 29.67 25.27 -8.50
C CYS A 515 30.75 26.26 -8.94
N VAL A 516 30.45 27.12 -9.92
CA VAL A 516 31.37 28.18 -10.37
C VAL A 516 31.74 29.15 -9.24
N THR A 517 30.76 29.56 -8.44
CA THR A 517 30.97 30.49 -7.31
C THR A 517 31.84 29.85 -6.24
N ALA A 518 31.55 28.60 -5.84
CA ALA A 518 32.32 27.86 -4.85
C ALA A 518 33.76 27.62 -5.30
N HIS A 519 33.98 27.29 -6.59
CA HIS A 519 35.30 27.12 -7.17
C HIS A 519 36.11 28.44 -7.12
N LYS A 520 35.52 29.54 -7.58
CA LYS A 520 36.15 30.88 -7.51
C LYS A 520 36.53 31.30 -6.10
N ALA A 521 35.68 30.97 -5.10
CA ALA A 521 35.90 31.35 -3.71
C ALA A 521 36.99 30.51 -3.01
N THR A 522 37.20 29.26 -3.44
CA THR A 522 38.01 28.29 -2.69
C THR A 522 39.20 27.71 -3.46
N GLY A 523 39.20 27.78 -4.79
CA GLY A 523 40.15 27.08 -5.65
C GLY A 523 39.97 25.55 -5.67
N ALA A 524 39.03 25.00 -4.88
CA ALA A 524 38.83 23.57 -4.78
C ALA A 524 37.93 23.03 -5.93
N PRO A 525 38.05 21.76 -6.31
CA PRO A 525 37.20 21.16 -7.34
C PRO A 525 35.72 21.20 -6.92
N THR A 526 34.87 21.49 -7.91
CA THR A 526 33.42 21.48 -7.77
C THR A 526 32.79 20.74 -8.94
N VAL A 527 31.70 20.02 -8.69
CA VAL A 527 30.98 19.19 -9.69
C VAL A 527 29.51 19.47 -9.63
N GLN A 528 28.89 19.74 -10.78
CA GLN A 528 27.43 19.80 -10.85
C GLN A 528 26.87 18.39 -10.72
N ALA A 529 26.11 18.12 -9.63
CA ALA A 529 25.59 16.81 -9.33
C ALA A 529 24.29 16.87 -8.52
N ASP A 530 23.44 15.87 -8.71
CA ASP A 530 22.29 15.62 -7.88
C ASP A 530 22.71 14.79 -6.63
N ALA A 531 22.29 15.21 -5.45
CA ALA A 531 22.59 14.53 -4.18
C ALA A 531 22.10 13.07 -4.14
N GLY A 532 21.09 12.72 -4.94
CA GLY A 532 20.59 11.35 -5.08
C GLY A 532 21.33 10.48 -6.10
N ALA A 533 22.37 11.02 -6.77
CA ALA A 533 23.19 10.30 -7.75
C ALA A 533 24.59 10.92 -7.83
N LEU A 534 25.38 10.71 -6.78
CA LEU A 534 26.71 11.33 -6.67
C LEU A 534 27.71 10.68 -7.64
N PRO A 535 28.38 11.44 -8.52
CA PRO A 535 29.38 10.93 -9.47
C PRO A 535 30.72 10.64 -8.77
N ILE A 536 30.66 10.02 -7.63
CA ILE A 536 31.79 9.73 -6.73
C ILE A 536 31.87 8.22 -6.53
N ARG A 537 33.09 7.67 -6.59
CA ARG A 537 33.32 6.24 -6.32
C ARG A 537 32.91 5.87 -4.87
N PRO A 538 32.54 4.60 -4.62
CA PRO A 538 32.28 4.13 -3.27
C PRO A 538 33.49 4.32 -2.34
N ALA A 539 33.25 4.58 -1.07
CA ALA A 539 34.25 4.69 -0.01
C ALA A 539 35.35 5.75 -0.27
N ALA A 540 35.01 6.86 -0.92
CA ALA A 540 35.96 7.88 -1.35
C ALA A 540 36.07 9.09 -0.42
N ALA A 541 35.13 9.25 0.53
CA ALA A 541 35.07 10.42 1.42
C ALA A 541 35.20 10.02 2.89
N ASP A 542 35.97 10.79 3.66
CA ASP A 542 36.07 10.65 5.11
C ASP A 542 34.95 11.41 5.81
N VAL A 543 34.51 12.55 5.22
CA VAL A 543 33.41 13.38 5.71
C VAL A 543 32.51 13.78 4.55
N LEU A 544 31.19 13.69 4.75
CA LEU A 544 30.17 14.24 3.84
C LEU A 544 29.25 15.16 4.62
N THR A 545 28.95 16.32 4.05
CA THR A 545 28.11 17.34 4.68
C THR A 545 26.85 17.64 3.87
N PHE A 546 25.71 17.77 4.57
CA PHE A 546 24.46 18.37 4.08
C PHE A 546 24.07 19.52 4.99
N VAL A 547 24.30 20.73 4.58
CA VAL A 547 23.92 21.92 5.36
C VAL A 547 22.75 22.64 4.68
N ASN A 548 21.56 22.48 5.21
CA ASN A 548 20.29 22.96 4.63
C ASN A 548 20.06 22.45 3.20
N VAL A 549 20.17 21.15 3.00
CA VAL A 549 19.97 20.48 1.69
C VAL A 549 18.92 19.39 1.79
N LEU A 550 19.00 18.50 2.79
CA LEU A 550 18.10 17.36 2.88
C LEU A 550 16.61 17.73 2.98
N ASP A 551 16.30 18.84 3.58
CA ASP A 551 14.93 19.38 3.71
C ASP A 551 14.37 19.96 2.40
N HIS A 552 15.21 20.17 1.40
CA HIS A 552 14.83 20.59 0.05
C HIS A 552 14.57 19.43 -0.91
N LEU A 553 14.98 18.22 -0.56
CA LEU A 553 14.83 17.04 -1.41
C LEU A 553 13.43 16.44 -1.26
N GLY A 554 12.81 16.06 -2.37
CA GLY A 554 11.55 15.30 -2.36
C GLY A 554 11.71 13.88 -1.79
N ASP A 555 12.89 13.26 -2.04
CA ASP A 555 13.26 11.96 -1.48
C ASP A 555 14.67 11.99 -0.87
N PRO A 556 14.80 12.44 0.39
CA PRO A 556 16.09 12.46 1.09
C PRO A 556 16.66 11.07 1.37
N ALA A 557 15.86 9.99 1.29
CA ALA A 557 16.35 8.65 1.54
C ALA A 557 17.35 8.20 0.47
N VAL A 558 17.13 8.57 -0.79
CA VAL A 558 18.07 8.29 -1.91
C VAL A 558 19.40 8.98 -1.68
N ALA A 559 19.41 10.26 -1.29
CA ALA A 559 20.64 11.01 -0.99
C ALA A 559 21.39 10.41 0.21
N LEU A 560 20.70 9.93 1.23
CA LEU A 560 21.32 9.26 2.38
C LEU A 560 21.88 7.89 2.03
N GLN A 561 21.26 7.13 1.12
CA GLN A 561 21.80 5.87 0.58
C GLN A 561 23.09 6.11 -0.23
N GLU A 562 23.09 7.13 -1.09
CA GLU A 562 24.30 7.56 -1.82
C GLU A 562 25.42 8.00 -0.85
N THR A 563 25.06 8.71 0.21
CA THR A 563 26.00 9.06 1.28
C THR A 563 26.63 7.82 1.91
N ALA A 564 25.84 6.81 2.25
CA ALA A 564 26.35 5.56 2.83
C ALA A 564 27.25 4.80 1.86
N ARG A 565 27.03 4.90 0.54
CA ARG A 565 27.89 4.33 -0.51
C ARG A 565 29.23 5.05 -0.58
N VAL A 566 29.21 6.38 -0.60
CA VAL A 566 30.37 7.23 -0.87
C VAL A 566 31.30 7.39 0.33
N LEU A 567 30.77 7.40 1.57
CA LEU A 567 31.57 7.49 2.78
C LEU A 567 32.49 6.26 2.92
N ALA A 568 33.73 6.47 3.31
CA ALA A 568 34.65 5.38 3.70
C ALA A 568 34.11 4.63 4.95
N PRO A 569 34.51 3.36 5.18
CA PRO A 569 34.23 2.70 6.47
C PRO A 569 34.75 3.54 7.64
N GLY A 570 33.88 3.85 8.59
CA GLY A 570 34.21 4.77 9.67
C GLY A 570 34.02 6.25 9.34
N GLY A 571 33.75 6.59 8.07
CA GLY A 571 33.53 7.98 7.62
C GLY A 571 32.31 8.64 8.24
N ARG A 572 32.30 9.94 8.26
CA ARG A 572 31.34 10.79 8.99
C ARG A 572 30.33 11.48 8.09
N LEU A 573 29.08 11.46 8.49
CA LEU A 573 28.04 12.32 7.93
C LEU A 573 27.72 13.45 8.92
N VAL A 574 27.67 14.68 8.42
CA VAL A 574 27.19 15.85 9.14
C VAL A 574 25.97 16.43 8.42
N VAL A 575 24.85 16.52 9.11
CA VAL A 575 23.60 17.06 8.58
C VAL A 575 23.16 18.25 9.43
N ARG A 576 22.83 19.36 8.78
CA ARG A 576 22.10 20.47 9.38
C ARG A 576 20.84 20.78 8.60
N VAL A 577 19.70 20.84 9.28
CA VAL A 577 18.39 21.19 8.69
C VAL A 577 17.58 22.06 9.64
N PRO A 578 16.61 22.85 9.13
CA PRO A 578 15.61 23.50 9.97
C PRO A 578 14.84 22.48 10.82
N ASN A 579 14.57 22.82 12.09
CA ASN A 579 13.74 21.98 12.95
C ASN A 579 12.26 22.15 12.57
N GLY A 580 11.72 21.21 11.82
CA GLY A 580 10.34 21.25 11.35
C GLY A 580 9.31 21.31 12.49
N ALA A 581 9.59 20.68 13.63
CA ALA A 581 8.71 20.75 14.79
C ALA A 581 8.62 22.18 15.36
N PHE A 582 9.75 22.88 15.42
CA PHE A 582 9.82 24.28 15.86
C PHE A 582 9.13 25.21 14.87
N HIS A 583 9.51 25.16 13.60
CA HIS A 583 9.02 26.10 12.58
C HIS A 583 7.52 25.92 12.30
N ARG A 584 7.00 24.71 12.34
CA ARG A 584 5.57 24.46 12.18
C ARG A 584 4.76 25.01 13.35
N ARG A 585 5.20 24.78 14.60
CA ARG A 585 4.53 25.38 15.78
C ARG A 585 4.53 26.90 15.68
N LEU A 586 5.65 27.49 15.31
CA LEU A 586 5.77 28.94 15.12
C LEU A 586 4.81 29.44 14.03
N ALA A 587 4.74 28.76 12.90
CA ALA A 587 3.85 29.12 11.80
C ALA A 587 2.36 29.01 12.18
N HIS A 588 1.97 28.00 12.96
CA HIS A 588 0.59 27.83 13.43
C HIS A 588 0.21 28.91 14.47
N LEU A 589 1.10 29.22 15.41
CA LEU A 589 0.83 30.21 16.46
C LEU A 589 0.69 31.63 15.91
N PHE A 590 1.42 31.97 14.85
CA PHE A 590 1.53 33.35 14.35
C PHE A 590 1.06 33.52 12.90
N GLY A 591 0.32 32.53 12.35
CA GLY A 591 -0.23 32.61 11.00
C GLY A 591 0.81 32.78 9.90
N GLY A 592 2.06 32.31 10.12
CA GLY A 592 3.16 32.45 9.17
C GLY A 592 3.83 33.85 9.13
N ARG A 593 3.40 34.77 9.96
CA ARG A 593 3.99 36.13 10.02
C ARG A 593 5.38 36.09 10.64
N PRO A 594 6.33 36.93 10.17
CA PRO A 594 7.64 37.00 10.78
C PRO A 594 7.56 37.61 12.20
N ILE A 595 8.27 36.97 13.15
CA ILE A 595 8.34 37.41 14.54
C ILE A 595 9.77 37.85 14.83
N GLY A 596 9.97 39.09 15.25
CA GLY A 596 11.31 39.61 15.52
C GLY A 596 12.29 39.46 14.36
N GLY A 597 11.79 39.49 13.11
CA GLY A 597 12.59 39.28 11.90
C GLY A 597 12.85 37.81 11.55
N HIS A 598 12.28 36.87 12.29
CA HIS A 598 12.35 35.43 11.95
C HIS A 598 11.10 34.97 11.18
N THR A 599 11.27 34.60 9.93
CA THR A 599 10.25 33.91 9.13
C THR A 599 10.36 32.43 9.39
N PRO A 600 9.23 31.68 9.59
CA PRO A 600 9.27 30.23 9.62
C PRO A 600 9.92 29.68 8.35
N VAL A 601 10.89 28.78 8.50
CA VAL A 601 11.59 28.14 7.37
C VAL A 601 11.07 26.74 7.21
N LEU A 602 10.28 26.54 6.17
CA LEU A 602 9.72 25.24 5.80
C LEU A 602 9.92 25.03 4.30
N HIS A 603 10.66 23.98 3.96
CA HIS A 603 10.92 23.58 2.57
C HIS A 603 10.04 22.38 2.20
N VAL A 604 10.56 21.41 1.48
CA VAL A 604 9.79 20.23 1.04
C VAL A 604 9.54 19.27 2.20
N VAL A 605 10.56 19.03 3.03
CA VAL A 605 10.51 18.13 4.19
C VAL A 605 10.85 18.88 5.48
N ALA A 606 9.91 18.96 6.39
CA ALA A 606 10.08 19.60 7.70
C ALA A 606 10.46 18.53 8.74
N PHE A 607 11.75 18.21 8.84
CA PHE A 607 12.26 17.17 9.73
C PHE A 607 12.01 17.49 11.21
N THR A 608 11.50 16.50 11.94
CA THR A 608 11.59 16.48 13.40
C THR A 608 12.89 15.81 13.84
N PRO A 609 13.35 15.97 15.10
CA PRO A 609 14.53 15.26 15.62
C PRO A 609 14.42 13.74 15.39
N ARG A 610 13.27 13.14 15.73
CA ARG A 610 13.00 11.71 15.52
C ARG A 610 12.99 11.33 14.05
N GLY A 611 12.42 12.18 13.18
CA GLY A 611 12.37 11.92 11.75
C GLY A 611 13.75 11.91 11.11
N LEU A 612 14.58 12.91 11.43
CA LEU A 612 15.95 13.02 10.92
C LEU A 612 16.81 11.82 11.34
N ALA A 613 16.81 11.47 12.63
CA ALA A 613 17.55 10.31 13.14
C ALA A 613 17.08 9.00 12.49
N THR A 614 15.76 8.86 12.29
CA THR A 614 15.21 7.66 11.62
C THR A 614 15.62 7.58 10.15
N ALA A 615 15.61 8.69 9.42
CA ALA A 615 16.02 8.74 8.02
C ALA A 615 17.48 8.30 7.84
N VAL A 616 18.37 8.86 8.66
CA VAL A 616 19.80 8.52 8.65
C VAL A 616 20.04 7.06 9.04
N GLY A 617 19.36 6.57 10.09
CA GLY A 617 19.47 5.17 10.52
C GLY A 617 18.97 4.16 9.48
N ARG A 618 17.95 4.51 8.68
CA ARG A 618 17.44 3.67 7.58
C ARG A 618 18.44 3.54 6.41
N ALA A 619 19.30 4.52 6.24
CA ALA A 619 20.38 4.45 5.26
C ALA A 619 21.58 3.61 5.73
N GLY A 620 21.48 2.94 6.89
CA GLY A 620 22.57 2.11 7.45
C GLY A 620 23.66 2.91 8.17
N LEU A 621 23.46 4.19 8.44
CA LEU A 621 24.39 5.04 9.16
C LEU A 621 24.06 5.06 10.66
N ARG A 622 25.08 4.93 11.51
CA ARG A 622 24.95 4.97 12.98
C ARG A 622 24.91 6.44 13.43
N VAL A 623 23.79 6.89 13.99
CA VAL A 623 23.69 8.23 14.58
C VAL A 623 24.53 8.27 15.85
N LEU A 624 25.41 9.27 15.93
CA LEU A 624 26.31 9.52 17.06
C LEU A 624 25.76 10.58 17.98
N SER A 625 25.32 11.70 17.40
CA SER A 625 24.73 12.81 18.14
C SER A 625 23.65 13.52 17.34
N LEU A 626 22.66 14.06 18.02
CA LEU A 626 21.63 14.93 17.48
C LEU A 626 21.38 16.05 18.48
N ARG A 627 21.52 17.30 18.05
CA ARG A 627 21.45 18.46 18.94
C ARG A 627 20.83 19.69 18.25
N ASN A 628 20.59 20.74 19.01
CA ASN A 628 20.31 22.06 18.43
C ASN A 628 21.57 22.59 17.74
N SER A 629 21.46 23.01 16.47
CA SER A 629 22.58 23.61 15.74
C SER A 629 22.84 25.03 16.21
N PRO A 630 24.09 25.49 16.18
CA PRO A 630 24.43 26.90 16.41
C PRO A 630 23.63 27.82 15.49
N LEU A 631 23.27 28.98 15.98
CA LEU A 631 22.60 30.02 15.21
C LEU A 631 23.65 30.92 14.56
N ALA A 632 23.52 31.18 13.26
CA ALA A 632 24.30 32.22 12.61
C ALA A 632 23.95 33.60 13.23
N ALA A 633 24.93 34.33 13.68
CA ALA A 633 24.73 35.71 14.14
C ALA A 633 24.18 36.55 12.98
N ARG A 634 23.00 37.16 13.13
CA ARG A 634 22.41 38.02 12.10
C ARG A 634 23.02 39.42 12.15
N THR A 635 23.12 40.07 10.98
CA THR A 635 23.59 41.44 10.74
C THR A 635 23.00 42.50 11.69
N PRO A 636 23.74 43.60 11.97
CA PRO A 636 23.34 44.65 12.91
C PRO A 636 22.10 45.41 12.43
N GLY A 637 21.01 45.26 13.14
CA GLY A 637 19.81 46.08 13.08
C GLY A 637 19.13 46.01 14.44
N ALA A 638 18.53 47.04 14.93
CA ALA A 638 17.84 47.29 16.19
C ALA A 638 18.15 46.37 17.41
N PHE A 639 18.43 46.97 18.56
CA PHE A 639 18.89 46.31 19.80
C PHE A 639 18.06 45.10 20.25
N GLY A 640 16.75 45.10 19.98
CA GLY A 640 15.85 43.96 20.28
C GLY A 640 16.00 42.75 19.36
N ALA A 641 16.52 42.92 18.13
CA ALA A 641 16.70 41.81 17.16
C ALA A 641 17.90 40.90 17.51
N ARG A 642 18.76 41.27 18.44
CA ARG A 642 19.90 40.48 18.90
C ARG A 642 19.61 39.69 20.17
N LEU A 643 18.74 40.19 21.05
CA LEU A 643 18.49 39.60 22.36
C LEU A 643 17.59 38.34 22.26
N LEU A 644 16.51 38.38 21.48
CA LEU A 644 15.55 37.31 21.36
C LEU A 644 16.15 36.00 20.76
N PRO A 645 16.94 36.03 19.68
CA PRO A 645 17.62 34.82 19.18
C PRO A 645 18.62 34.21 20.16
N ARG A 646 19.34 35.05 20.91
CA ARG A 646 20.29 34.61 21.95
C ARG A 646 19.55 33.98 23.13
N LEU A 647 18.46 34.57 23.59
CA LEU A 647 17.62 34.04 24.66
C LEU A 647 16.95 32.72 24.24
N LEU A 648 16.43 32.64 23.02
CA LEU A 648 15.88 31.41 22.47
C LEU A 648 16.94 30.31 22.32
N GLY A 649 18.15 30.67 21.90
CA GLY A 649 19.28 29.74 21.80
C GLY A 649 19.72 29.25 23.18
N LEU A 650 19.84 30.12 24.17
CA LEU A 650 20.14 29.78 25.56
C LEU A 650 19.05 28.89 26.17
N ALA A 651 17.77 29.26 26.00
CA ALA A 651 16.65 28.46 26.48
C ALA A 651 16.62 27.06 25.81
N ALA A 652 16.86 26.99 24.50
CA ALA A 652 16.92 25.72 23.79
C ALA A 652 18.10 24.84 24.25
N THR A 653 19.24 25.46 24.56
CA THR A 653 20.41 24.73 25.08
C THR A 653 20.15 24.26 26.51
N LEU A 654 19.54 25.08 27.36
CA LEU A 654 19.20 24.72 28.73
C LEU A 654 18.19 23.57 28.78
N VAL A 655 17.13 23.66 27.97
CA VAL A 655 16.10 22.59 27.86
C VAL A 655 16.72 21.29 27.34
N ALA A 656 17.61 21.38 26.36
CA ALA A 656 18.32 20.19 25.86
C ALA A 656 19.25 19.58 26.94
N ALA A 657 19.98 20.42 27.70
CA ALA A 657 20.84 19.96 28.77
C ALA A 657 20.05 19.30 29.92
N VAL A 658 18.97 19.95 30.38
CA VAL A 658 18.12 19.43 31.47
C VAL A 658 17.39 18.13 31.06
N SER A 659 17.03 18.00 29.78
CA SER A 659 16.36 16.80 29.25
C SER A 659 17.32 15.71 28.78
N GLY A 660 18.66 15.85 28.99
CA GLY A 660 19.65 14.91 28.46
C GLY A 660 19.61 14.78 26.93
N GLY A 661 19.24 15.86 26.23
CA GLY A 661 19.10 15.87 24.76
C GLY A 661 17.77 15.36 24.23
N ALA A 662 16.83 14.97 25.10
CA ALA A 662 15.52 14.44 24.67
C ALA A 662 14.62 15.49 24.02
N TRP A 663 14.76 16.77 24.42
CA TRP A 663 13.92 17.87 23.94
C TRP A 663 14.74 18.90 23.16
N LEU A 664 14.70 18.79 21.83
CA LEU A 664 15.35 19.71 20.92
C LEU A 664 14.33 20.72 20.40
N ILE A 665 14.28 21.88 21.02
CA ILE A 665 13.32 22.94 20.73
C ILE A 665 13.92 24.12 19.95
N GLY A 666 15.20 24.05 19.57
CA GLY A 666 15.87 25.07 18.77
C GLY A 666 15.40 25.09 17.30
N PRO A 667 15.67 26.22 16.60
CA PRO A 667 15.20 26.43 15.22
C PRO A 667 15.91 25.56 14.17
N SER A 668 17.06 24.97 14.47
CA SER A 668 17.80 24.10 13.56
C SER A 668 18.35 22.88 14.30
N LEU A 669 18.37 21.76 13.60
CA LEU A 669 18.92 20.49 14.06
C LEU A 669 20.28 20.26 13.42
N GLU A 670 21.20 19.68 14.19
CA GLU A 670 22.51 19.21 13.72
C GLU A 670 22.66 17.76 14.13
N LEU A 671 22.92 16.89 13.15
CA LEU A 671 23.08 15.47 13.34
C LEU A 671 24.45 15.01 12.83
N HIS A 672 25.13 14.23 13.64
CA HIS A 672 26.36 13.54 13.26
C HIS A 672 26.10 12.04 13.23
N ALA A 673 26.56 11.39 12.18
CA ALA A 673 26.46 9.94 12.02
C ALA A 673 27.77 9.37 11.46
N ARG A 674 27.93 8.05 11.57
CA ARG A 674 29.11 7.33 11.11
C ARG A 674 28.69 6.16 10.24
N ARG A 675 29.40 5.88 9.15
CA ARG A 675 29.29 4.63 8.44
C ARG A 675 29.93 3.53 9.28
N PRO A 676 29.26 2.42 9.60
CA PRO A 676 29.86 1.29 10.31
C PRO A 676 31.10 0.75 9.59
N GLY A 677 32.14 0.39 10.35
CA GLY A 677 33.33 -0.30 9.80
C GLY A 677 33.00 -1.77 9.51
N THR A 678 33.75 -2.41 8.64
CA THR A 678 33.63 -3.84 8.33
C THR A 678 34.27 -4.76 9.38
N ARG A 679 34.87 -4.22 10.47
CA ARG A 679 35.39 -5.01 11.59
C ARG A 679 34.58 -4.74 12.87
N PRO A 680 34.16 -5.81 13.63
CA PRO A 680 33.74 -5.60 15.00
C PRO A 680 34.92 -5.04 15.79
N GLU A 681 34.70 -3.96 16.56
CA GLU A 681 35.69 -3.54 17.55
C GLU A 681 35.84 -4.68 18.58
N VAL A 682 36.95 -5.39 18.49
CA VAL A 682 37.40 -6.34 19.55
C VAL A 682 37.92 -5.47 20.69
N GLY A 683 37.19 -5.44 21.79
CA GLY A 683 37.72 -5.11 23.10
C GLY A 683 37.65 -3.65 23.52
N ALA A 684 36.58 -3.29 24.17
CA ALA A 684 36.60 -2.52 25.41
C ALA A 684 35.48 -3.10 26.29
N ALA A 685 35.83 -4.07 27.11
CA ALA A 685 35.11 -4.43 28.31
C ALA A 685 35.65 -3.58 29.46
N PRO A 686 34.94 -3.63 30.62
CA PRO A 686 33.78 -2.82 31.01
C PRO A 686 34.14 -1.50 31.65
#